data_5d65487426c28f81e44808a9f6628514
#
_entry.id   5d65487426c28f81e44808a9f6628514
#
_cell.length_a   1.000
_cell.length_b   1.000
_cell.length_c   1.000
_cell.angle_alpha   90.00
_cell.angle_beta   90.00
_cell.angle_gamma   90.00
#
_symmetry.space_group_name_H-M   'P 1'
#
loop_
_entity.id
_entity.type
_entity.pdbx_description
1 polymer ?
#
loop_
_entity_poly.entity_id
_entity_poly.type
_entity_poly.pdbx_seq_one_letter_code
_entity_poly.pdbx_strand_id
1 'polypeptide(L)'
;MLTLKEVKIAKYKSYLETQVISIEDKITTFVGKNESGKTAFLEAIAKFNYFEKDPKFQFDVTADYPRNELKKYQRDNEPVEVIKCTFGISDELLKEISAELGTDVFKLKSFSYGIKYDGSAAWYDLSANEDSFLKNYYKDCELAAESTEELKGIKSIKALEKLNSTTQNEEIKKLYQDLKKDYVDKAYKWDDIIQGYIAQNYLKPNFPKFWYFDEYFSLPSRVNINRLQNNQIDNELTAEALKTSKALFELAGIDIAKLVNASTFETFIAELEATSNEITDQIFEYWSTNENLEIKFEIETVQNPQNPNINEKVLDIRVRNTRHRVSLPLKNRSKGFNWFFSFIVWFSKIQSDGNKNFILLLDEPGLNLHASAQADLLRYIEDLAKEYQVIYTTHSPFMIDSNHLERVRTVYDSDAGSIISSAIQEKDPDTLFPLQAALGYDIAQNLFISKNNLLVEGPADLIYLTILSGILESEKREGLKESITIVPIGGMDKVASFISLLRGSKLNIVCLLDSFSDQKGKQRIDDLIKIKIIKDRNVRYFDEFVKTSNGNADIEDLFEKPEYLDLFNRAFTEFKDFTVNNLDSKLPNILQQLNKLINKDHFNHYRPANQLAKMSVDTKYFSKDTLDRFEAMFKELNKLF
;
A
#
# COMPACT_ATOMS: atom_id res chain seq x y z
N MET A 1 -2.58 15.18 7.82
CA MET A 1 -3.23 13.85 7.95
C MET A 1 -2.33 12.88 8.70
N LEU A 2 -2.90 11.81 9.27
CA LEU A 2 -2.15 10.73 9.92
C LEU A 2 -2.11 9.51 8.99
N THR A 3 -0.94 8.86 8.89
CA THR A 3 -0.73 7.65 8.07
C THR A 3 -0.39 6.48 9.00
N LEU A 4 -1.05 5.33 8.86
CA LEU A 4 -0.75 4.15 9.65
C LEU A 4 0.60 3.55 9.19
N LYS A 5 1.56 3.42 10.11
CA LYS A 5 2.91 2.92 9.84
C LYS A 5 3.18 1.53 10.39
N GLU A 6 2.57 1.20 11.51
CA GLU A 6 2.79 -0.06 12.20
C GLU A 6 1.56 -0.46 13.00
N VAL A 7 1.28 -1.73 13.03
CA VAL A 7 0.25 -2.35 13.87
C VAL A 7 0.89 -3.41 14.75
N LYS A 8 0.74 -3.28 16.06
CA LYS A 8 1.04 -4.32 17.02
C LYS A 8 -0.28 -4.96 17.46
N ILE A 9 -0.41 -6.26 17.29
CA ILE A 9 -1.58 -7.05 17.71
C ILE A 9 -1.15 -8.13 18.70
N ALA A 10 -1.96 -8.39 19.71
CA ALA A 10 -1.71 -9.42 20.70
C ALA A 10 -3.02 -10.02 21.21
N LYS A 11 -3.04 -11.33 21.46
CA LYS A 11 -4.18 -12.03 22.08
C LYS A 11 -5.54 -11.75 21.41
N TYR A 12 -5.56 -11.79 20.08
CA TYR A 12 -6.75 -11.57 19.27
C TYR A 12 -7.02 -12.77 18.36
N LYS A 13 -8.15 -13.44 18.55
CA LYS A 13 -8.56 -14.65 17.78
C LYS A 13 -7.42 -15.67 17.65
N SER A 14 -6.88 -15.85 16.46
CA SER A 14 -5.76 -16.75 16.16
C SER A 14 -4.37 -16.17 16.49
N TYR A 15 -4.26 -14.87 16.81
CA TYR A 15 -3.00 -14.23 17.19
C TYR A 15 -2.72 -14.44 18.68
N LEU A 16 -2.03 -15.55 19.00
CA LEU A 16 -1.71 -15.93 20.38
C LEU A 16 -0.54 -15.13 20.94
N GLU A 17 0.46 -14.88 20.11
CA GLU A 17 1.65 -14.11 20.46
C GLU A 17 1.60 -12.71 19.87
N THR A 18 2.39 -11.80 20.45
CA THR A 18 2.49 -10.44 19.97
C THR A 18 3.14 -10.40 18.59
N GLN A 19 2.46 -9.79 17.63
CA GLN A 19 2.97 -9.50 16.30
C GLN A 19 3.14 -8.01 16.10
N VAL A 20 4.22 -7.59 15.45
CA VAL A 20 4.49 -6.20 15.07
C VAL A 20 4.65 -6.15 13.56
N ILE A 21 3.76 -5.45 12.90
CA ILE A 21 3.61 -5.47 11.45
C ILE A 21 3.78 -4.06 10.89
N SER A 22 4.76 -3.87 10.01
CA SER A 22 4.93 -2.63 9.26
C SER A 22 3.89 -2.53 8.15
N ILE A 23 3.28 -1.34 8.02
CA ILE A 23 2.28 -0.99 7.03
C ILE A 23 2.89 0.04 6.07
N GLU A 24 2.75 -0.19 4.77
CA GLU A 24 3.24 0.72 3.74
C GLU A 24 2.33 1.95 3.61
N ASP A 25 2.89 3.06 3.14
CA ASP A 25 2.19 4.35 3.07
C ASP A 25 1.00 4.35 2.10
N LYS A 26 1.02 3.51 1.08
CA LYS A 26 0.00 3.44 0.04
C LYS A 26 -0.76 2.13 0.08
N ILE A 27 -0.08 1.02 -0.22
CA ILE A 27 -0.70 -0.30 -0.30
C ILE A 27 0.07 -1.29 0.55
N THR A 28 -0.65 -2.09 1.34
CA THR A 28 -0.11 -3.29 1.99
C THR A 28 -0.99 -4.48 1.66
N THR A 29 -0.39 -5.55 1.16
CA THR A 29 -1.10 -6.77 0.76
C THR A 29 -0.78 -7.91 1.71
N PHE A 30 -1.80 -8.53 2.29
CA PHE A 30 -1.65 -9.71 3.14
C PHE A 30 -2.01 -10.97 2.37
N VAL A 31 -1.06 -11.88 2.25
CA VAL A 31 -1.18 -13.11 1.45
C VAL A 31 -1.04 -14.34 2.34
N GLY A 32 -1.87 -15.33 2.13
CA GLY A 32 -1.80 -16.59 2.89
C GLY A 32 -2.97 -17.52 2.57
N LYS A 33 -2.93 -18.73 3.09
CA LYS A 33 -4.00 -19.72 2.96
C LYS A 33 -5.32 -19.23 3.59
N ASN A 34 -6.43 -19.87 3.25
CA ASN A 34 -7.66 -19.72 4.00
C ASN A 34 -7.43 -20.09 5.47
N GLU A 35 -8.12 -19.41 6.37
CA GLU A 35 -8.02 -19.61 7.83
C GLU A 35 -6.65 -19.28 8.46
N SER A 36 -5.70 -18.69 7.71
CA SER A 36 -4.40 -18.30 8.26
C SER A 36 -4.44 -17.10 9.22
N GLY A 37 -5.58 -16.39 9.32
CA GLY A 37 -5.73 -15.22 10.20
C GLY A 37 -5.78 -13.87 9.48
N LYS A 38 -5.74 -13.81 8.14
CA LYS A 38 -5.81 -12.56 7.35
C LYS A 38 -7.00 -11.67 7.72
N THR A 39 -8.22 -12.24 7.64
CA THR A 39 -9.47 -11.57 8.02
C THR A 39 -9.45 -11.08 9.47
N ALA A 40 -8.96 -11.92 10.40
CA ALA A 40 -8.84 -11.55 11.81
C ALA A 40 -7.94 -10.31 12.00
N PHE A 41 -6.84 -10.21 11.26
CA PHE A 41 -5.96 -9.06 11.31
C PHE A 41 -6.65 -7.78 10.81
N LEU A 42 -7.33 -7.83 9.66
CA LEU A 42 -8.08 -6.69 9.15
C LEU A 42 -9.22 -6.26 10.09
N GLU A 43 -9.95 -7.21 10.64
CA GLU A 43 -11.01 -6.90 11.63
C GLU A 43 -10.45 -6.23 12.88
N ALA A 44 -9.28 -6.66 13.38
CA ALA A 44 -8.64 -6.03 14.52
C ALA A 44 -8.29 -4.56 14.24
N ILE A 45 -7.75 -4.28 13.03
CA ILE A 45 -7.48 -2.90 12.60
C ILE A 45 -8.79 -2.11 12.48
N ALA A 46 -9.83 -2.70 11.87
CA ALA A 46 -11.13 -2.03 11.73
C ALA A 46 -11.72 -1.63 13.09
N LYS A 47 -11.62 -2.51 14.10
CA LYS A 47 -12.09 -2.25 15.47
C LYS A 47 -11.35 -1.11 16.19
N PHE A 48 -10.19 -0.69 15.71
CA PHE A 48 -9.46 0.43 16.29
C PHE A 48 -10.23 1.76 16.18
N ASN A 49 -10.79 2.08 15.02
CA ASN A 49 -11.58 3.29 14.79
C ASN A 49 -12.49 3.11 13.56
N TYR A 50 -13.47 2.22 13.67
CA TYR A 50 -14.39 1.96 12.56
C TYR A 50 -15.16 3.22 12.16
N PHE A 51 -15.44 3.38 10.88
CA PHE A 51 -16.02 4.63 10.35
C PHE A 51 -17.44 4.91 10.85
N GLU A 52 -18.20 3.87 11.22
CA GLU A 52 -19.53 3.94 11.80
C GLU A 52 -19.57 3.42 13.25
N LYS A 53 -20.63 3.74 13.97
CA LYS A 53 -20.94 3.10 15.27
C LYS A 53 -21.60 1.76 15.02
N ASP A 54 -20.84 0.69 14.98
CA ASP A 54 -21.32 -0.68 14.79
C ASP A 54 -20.76 -1.56 15.93
N PRO A 55 -21.65 -2.25 16.72
CA PRO A 55 -21.20 -3.14 17.80
C PRO A 55 -20.29 -4.28 17.32
N LYS A 56 -20.41 -4.72 16.08
CA LYS A 56 -19.53 -5.75 15.47
C LYS A 56 -18.07 -5.32 15.48
N PHE A 57 -17.81 -4.02 15.35
CA PHE A 57 -16.47 -3.45 15.29
C PHE A 57 -16.03 -2.83 16.65
N GLN A 58 -16.48 -3.42 17.75
CA GLN A 58 -15.95 -3.15 19.09
C GLN A 58 -15.21 -4.38 19.60
N PHE A 59 -14.14 -4.17 20.39
CA PHE A 59 -13.44 -5.29 21.01
C PHE A 59 -14.30 -5.92 22.10
N ASP A 60 -14.48 -7.23 22.01
CA ASP A 60 -15.21 -8.05 22.98
C ASP A 60 -14.35 -9.22 23.44
N VAL A 61 -14.12 -9.34 24.74
CA VAL A 61 -13.29 -10.40 25.31
C VAL A 61 -13.82 -11.79 24.95
N THR A 62 -15.13 -11.98 24.95
CA THR A 62 -15.74 -13.30 24.73
C THR A 62 -15.60 -13.74 23.29
N ALA A 63 -15.74 -12.79 22.35
CA ALA A 63 -15.67 -13.07 20.91
C ALA A 63 -14.25 -13.06 20.35
N ASP A 64 -13.38 -12.20 20.90
CA ASP A 64 -12.09 -11.86 20.28
C ASP A 64 -10.87 -12.46 20.99
N TYR A 65 -10.95 -12.70 22.32
CA TYR A 65 -9.82 -13.24 23.05
C TYR A 65 -9.59 -14.72 22.71
N PRO A 66 -8.34 -15.21 22.59
CA PRO A 66 -8.05 -16.61 22.32
C PRO A 66 -8.72 -17.55 23.32
N ARG A 67 -9.59 -18.43 22.81
CA ARG A 67 -10.46 -19.27 23.67
C ARG A 67 -9.70 -20.21 24.59
N ASN A 68 -8.53 -20.70 24.18
CA ASN A 68 -7.66 -21.55 25.00
C ASN A 68 -7.09 -20.83 26.22
N GLU A 69 -6.95 -19.51 26.17
CA GLU A 69 -6.41 -18.68 27.26
C GLU A 69 -7.48 -17.86 28.01
N LEU A 70 -8.74 -17.86 27.53
CA LEU A 70 -9.81 -17.02 28.06
C LEU A 70 -10.05 -17.22 29.57
N LYS A 71 -10.02 -18.48 30.05
CA LYS A 71 -10.18 -18.77 31.49
C LYS A 71 -9.04 -18.24 32.34
N LYS A 72 -7.82 -18.19 31.81
CA LYS A 72 -6.67 -17.61 32.48
C LYS A 72 -6.84 -16.11 32.58
N TYR A 73 -7.17 -15.43 31.47
CA TYR A 73 -7.45 -14.00 31.44
C TYR A 73 -8.52 -13.60 32.45
N GLN A 74 -9.64 -14.35 32.52
CA GLN A 74 -10.73 -14.06 33.46
C GLN A 74 -10.33 -14.21 34.93
N ARG A 75 -9.35 -15.07 35.24
CA ARG A 75 -8.83 -15.22 36.61
C ARG A 75 -7.84 -14.11 36.98
N ASP A 76 -6.96 -13.78 36.06
CA ASP A 76 -5.89 -12.82 36.29
C ASP A 76 -6.43 -11.38 36.29
N ASN A 77 -7.52 -11.13 35.59
CA ASN A 77 -8.27 -9.86 35.52
C ASN A 77 -7.38 -8.63 35.22
N GLU A 78 -6.29 -8.84 34.46
CA GLU A 78 -5.40 -7.78 34.04
C GLU A 78 -5.77 -7.32 32.62
N PRO A 79 -6.00 -6.01 32.39
CA PRO A 79 -6.35 -5.49 31.08
C PRO A 79 -5.23 -5.70 30.05
N VAL A 80 -5.48 -6.53 29.03
CA VAL A 80 -4.53 -6.82 27.96
C VAL A 80 -4.71 -5.82 26.82
N GLU A 81 -3.59 -5.24 26.33
CA GLU A 81 -3.55 -4.42 25.13
C GLU A 81 -3.74 -5.33 23.91
N VAL A 82 -4.86 -5.16 23.21
CA VAL A 82 -5.23 -5.99 22.05
C VAL A 82 -4.60 -5.46 20.78
N ILE A 83 -4.55 -4.15 20.62
CA ILE A 83 -3.99 -3.50 19.44
C ILE A 83 -3.27 -2.20 19.85
N LYS A 84 -2.14 -1.94 19.20
CA LYS A 84 -1.45 -0.65 19.24
C LYS A 84 -1.09 -0.26 17.81
N CYS A 85 -1.51 0.94 17.39
CA CYS A 85 -1.24 1.50 16.08
C CYS A 85 -0.24 2.64 16.20
N THR A 86 0.77 2.63 15.34
CA THR A 86 1.73 3.73 15.20
C THR A 86 1.37 4.55 13.96
N PHE A 87 1.21 5.84 14.14
CA PHE A 87 0.84 6.78 13.08
C PHE A 87 1.98 7.74 12.78
N GLY A 88 2.24 7.93 11.49
CA GLY A 88 3.07 9.02 10.98
C GLY A 88 2.26 10.32 10.90
N ILE A 89 2.88 11.43 11.22
CA ILE A 89 2.27 12.77 11.21
C ILE A 89 2.71 13.51 9.96
N SER A 90 1.75 14.05 9.19
CA SER A 90 2.08 14.82 7.99
C SER A 90 2.71 16.18 8.33
N ASP A 91 3.52 16.70 7.41
CA ASP A 91 4.17 18.01 7.58
C ASP A 91 3.14 19.15 7.68
N GLU A 92 1.95 19.00 7.05
CA GLU A 92 0.87 19.98 7.15
C GLU A 92 0.34 20.05 8.58
N LEU A 93 0.07 18.89 9.21
CA LEU A 93 -0.41 18.85 10.60
C LEU A 93 0.65 19.37 11.58
N LEU A 94 1.93 19.07 11.34
CA LEU A 94 3.04 19.63 12.12
C LEU A 94 3.13 21.16 11.99
N LYS A 95 2.89 21.70 10.79
CA LYS A 95 2.84 23.15 10.57
C LYS A 95 1.67 23.80 11.29
N GLU A 96 0.49 23.17 11.28
CA GLU A 96 -0.70 23.63 11.99
C GLU A 96 -0.44 23.72 13.49
N ILE A 97 0.08 22.66 14.10
CA ILE A 97 0.48 22.64 15.52
C ILE A 97 1.53 23.73 15.82
N SER A 98 2.52 23.86 14.92
CA SER A 98 3.60 24.83 15.10
C SER A 98 3.12 26.27 14.95
N ALA A 99 2.10 26.52 14.16
CA ALA A 99 1.52 27.86 13.97
C ALA A 99 0.81 28.35 15.24
N GLU A 100 0.16 27.44 15.98
CA GLU A 100 -0.52 27.79 17.22
C GLU A 100 0.41 27.78 18.45
N LEU A 101 1.22 26.72 18.58
CA LEU A 101 2.00 26.50 19.81
C LEU A 101 3.45 26.98 19.73
N GLY A 102 3.97 27.15 18.51
CA GLY A 102 5.35 27.49 18.21
C GLY A 102 6.18 26.34 17.64
N THR A 103 7.19 26.67 16.84
CA THR A 103 7.94 25.73 15.98
C THR A 103 8.77 24.69 16.77
N ASP A 104 9.11 24.97 18.02
CA ASP A 104 9.97 24.11 18.85
C ASP A 104 9.21 23.31 19.90
N VAL A 105 7.86 23.39 19.91
CA VAL A 105 7.01 22.74 20.91
C VAL A 105 6.77 21.29 20.59
N PHE A 106 6.50 20.96 19.32
CA PHE A 106 6.20 19.60 18.90
C PHE A 106 6.91 19.26 17.58
N LYS A 107 7.80 18.26 17.61
CA LYS A 107 8.64 17.86 16.46
C LYS A 107 8.56 16.38 16.13
N LEU A 108 7.71 15.64 16.83
CA LEU A 108 7.58 14.20 16.59
C LEU A 108 6.95 13.94 15.23
N LYS A 109 7.55 13.02 14.49
CA LYS A 109 7.02 12.57 13.20
C LYS A 109 6.08 11.37 13.29
N SER A 110 6.01 10.75 14.44
CA SER A 110 5.14 9.60 14.72
C SER A 110 4.83 9.49 16.20
N PHE A 111 3.74 8.81 16.51
CA PHE A 111 3.32 8.43 17.85
C PHE A 111 2.55 7.10 17.77
N SER A 112 2.34 6.46 18.94
CA SER A 112 1.55 5.24 19.00
C SER A 112 0.34 5.41 19.93
N TYR A 113 -0.74 4.69 19.62
CA TYR A 113 -1.95 4.64 20.43
C TYR A 113 -2.43 3.20 20.57
N GLY A 114 -2.58 2.73 21.80
CA GLY A 114 -2.99 1.36 22.12
C GLY A 114 -4.36 1.30 22.77
N ILE A 115 -5.11 0.23 22.48
CA ILE A 115 -6.44 -0.04 23.05
C ILE A 115 -6.40 -1.41 23.76
N LYS A 116 -7.01 -1.46 24.94
CA LYS A 116 -7.16 -2.67 25.74
C LYS A 116 -8.58 -3.20 25.67
N TYR A 117 -8.76 -4.47 26.07
CA TYR A 117 -10.07 -5.11 26.09
C TYR A 117 -11.10 -4.49 27.02
N ASP A 118 -10.66 -3.78 28.07
CA ASP A 118 -11.55 -3.02 28.97
C ASP A 118 -12.00 -1.66 28.39
N GLY A 119 -11.60 -1.36 27.17
CA GLY A 119 -11.87 -0.10 26.49
C GLY A 119 -10.95 1.04 26.91
N SER A 120 -10.03 0.81 27.86
CA SER A 120 -9.00 1.80 28.18
C SER A 120 -7.98 1.91 27.07
N ALA A 121 -7.39 3.10 26.91
CA ALA A 121 -6.43 3.37 25.87
C ALA A 121 -5.26 4.20 26.41
N ALA A 122 -4.11 4.07 25.74
CA ALA A 122 -2.90 4.77 26.13
C ALA A 122 -2.17 5.34 24.91
N TRP A 123 -1.57 6.52 25.11
CA TRP A 123 -0.66 7.14 24.18
C TRP A 123 0.77 6.72 24.50
N TYR A 124 1.56 6.45 23.46
CA TYR A 124 2.95 6.08 23.56
C TYR A 124 3.79 6.95 22.62
N ASP A 125 5.05 7.13 22.97
CA ASP A 125 6.03 7.85 22.15
C ASP A 125 5.60 9.28 21.83
N LEU A 126 4.83 9.90 22.73
CA LEU A 126 4.32 11.25 22.62
C LEU A 126 5.04 12.16 23.62
N SER A 127 5.56 13.28 23.16
CA SER A 127 6.19 14.29 24.01
C SER A 127 6.05 15.69 23.41
N ALA A 128 5.93 16.68 24.26
CA ALA A 128 5.93 18.08 23.89
C ALA A 128 6.98 18.86 24.71
N ASN A 129 7.41 20.01 24.21
CA ASN A 129 8.35 20.86 24.91
C ASN A 129 7.62 22.03 25.59
N GLU A 130 7.22 21.83 26.84
CA GLU A 130 6.52 22.86 27.62
C GLU A 130 7.36 24.13 27.82
N ASP A 131 8.69 24.02 27.96
CA ASP A 131 9.58 25.20 28.11
C ASP A 131 9.52 26.09 26.86
N SER A 132 9.55 25.47 25.66
CA SER A 132 9.40 26.21 24.41
C SER A 132 8.01 26.81 24.25
N PHE A 133 6.97 26.09 24.62
CA PHE A 133 5.60 26.60 24.63
C PHE A 133 5.45 27.83 25.54
N LEU A 134 5.89 27.73 26.78
CA LEU A 134 5.80 28.83 27.76
C LEU A 134 6.57 30.07 27.28
N LYS A 135 7.77 29.90 26.70
CA LYS A 135 8.54 31.00 26.12
C LYS A 135 7.81 31.68 24.94
N ASN A 136 7.10 30.92 24.12
CA ASN A 136 6.29 31.48 23.02
C ASN A 136 5.07 32.18 23.59
N TYR A 137 4.34 31.54 24.50
CA TYR A 137 3.15 32.09 25.15
C TYR A 137 3.43 33.40 25.87
N TYR A 138 4.57 33.49 26.62
CA TYR A 138 4.97 34.73 27.33
C TYR A 138 5.32 35.86 26.36
N LYS A 139 5.82 35.59 25.17
CA LYS A 139 6.12 36.64 24.17
C LYS A 139 4.86 37.33 23.64
N ASP A 140 3.77 36.57 23.55
CA ASP A 140 2.49 37.07 23.05
C ASP A 140 1.71 37.81 24.14
N CYS A 141 2.16 37.72 25.42
CA CYS A 141 1.61 38.45 26.54
C CYS A 141 2.44 39.71 26.78
N GLU A 142 1.80 40.89 26.83
CA GLU A 142 2.45 42.16 27.21
C GLU A 142 2.69 42.18 28.75
N LEU A 143 3.75 41.52 29.20
CA LEU A 143 4.07 41.36 30.61
C LEU A 143 4.96 42.48 31.13
N ALA A 144 4.70 42.94 32.37
CA ALA A 144 5.58 43.85 33.08
C ALA A 144 6.96 43.22 33.34
N ALA A 145 8.00 44.07 33.49
CA ALA A 145 9.37 43.59 33.71
C ALA A 145 9.51 42.73 34.98
N GLU A 146 8.76 43.04 36.03
CA GLU A 146 8.71 42.30 37.28
C GLU A 146 8.11 40.88 37.07
N SER A 147 7.01 40.78 36.36
CA SER A 147 6.36 39.51 36.02
C SER A 147 7.27 38.64 35.15
N THR A 148 7.96 39.26 34.19
CA THR A 148 8.94 38.57 33.34
C THR A 148 10.10 37.98 34.14
N GLU A 149 10.59 38.68 35.17
CA GLU A 149 11.69 38.19 36.02
C GLU A 149 11.23 37.04 36.93
N GLU A 150 10.00 37.10 37.49
CA GLU A 150 9.41 35.99 38.28
C GLU A 150 9.18 34.73 37.44
N LEU A 151 8.84 34.87 36.17
CA LEU A 151 8.64 33.75 35.22
C LEU A 151 9.95 33.16 34.73
N LYS A 152 11.08 33.82 34.97
CA LYS A 152 12.39 33.36 34.52
C LYS A 152 12.76 32.06 35.23
N GLY A 153 12.96 31.02 34.43
CA GLY A 153 13.27 29.66 34.93
C GLY A 153 12.07 28.75 35.13
N ILE A 154 10.85 29.23 34.91
CA ILE A 154 9.65 28.38 34.86
C ILE A 154 9.61 27.65 33.52
N LYS A 155 9.80 26.32 33.56
CA LYS A 155 9.94 25.47 32.36
C LYS A 155 8.79 24.49 32.13
N SER A 156 7.81 24.49 33.07
CA SER A 156 6.64 23.61 32.93
C SER A 156 5.40 24.27 33.52
N ILE A 157 4.23 23.88 33.03
CA ILE A 157 2.94 24.37 33.49
C ILE A 157 2.72 23.98 34.97
N LYS A 158 3.18 22.81 35.40
CA LYS A 158 3.18 22.43 36.83
C LYS A 158 4.04 23.35 37.68
N ALA A 159 5.17 23.84 37.17
CA ALA A 159 5.99 24.82 37.88
C ALA A 159 5.30 26.20 37.95
N LEU A 160 4.62 26.59 36.85
CA LEU A 160 3.80 27.81 36.82
C LEU A 160 2.62 27.74 37.80
N GLU A 161 1.98 26.57 37.92
CA GLU A 161 0.91 26.34 38.93
C GLU A 161 1.40 26.51 40.34
N LYS A 162 2.60 26.02 40.68
CA LYS A 162 3.21 26.25 41.97
C LYS A 162 3.51 27.73 42.23
N LEU A 163 4.06 28.41 41.23
CA LEU A 163 4.31 29.85 41.30
C LEU A 163 2.99 30.61 41.53
N ASN A 164 1.95 30.31 40.78
CA ASN A 164 0.62 30.90 40.92
C ASN A 164 0.05 30.77 42.36
N SER A 165 0.34 29.66 43.05
CA SER A 165 -0.13 29.43 44.42
C SER A 165 0.61 30.24 45.46
N THR A 166 1.80 30.77 45.16
CA THR A 166 2.68 31.50 46.11
C THR A 166 2.87 32.96 45.78
N THR A 167 2.72 33.37 44.53
CA THR A 167 2.92 34.75 44.07
C THR A 167 1.79 35.67 44.53
N GLN A 168 2.13 36.94 44.78
CA GLN A 168 1.17 38.03 45.00
C GLN A 168 0.91 38.82 43.70
N ASN A 169 1.58 38.48 42.62
CA ASN A 169 1.49 39.15 41.34
C ASN A 169 0.19 38.79 40.62
N GLU A 170 -0.74 39.74 40.51
CA GLU A 170 -2.05 39.52 39.90
C GLU A 170 -1.95 39.27 38.39
N GLU A 171 -0.90 39.78 37.73
CA GLU A 171 -0.65 39.51 36.29
C GLU A 171 -0.30 38.03 36.04
N ILE A 172 0.54 37.45 36.89
CA ILE A 172 0.90 36.02 36.82
C ILE A 172 -0.32 35.14 37.15
N LYS A 173 -1.13 35.54 38.13
CA LYS A 173 -2.37 34.80 38.44
C LYS A 173 -3.33 34.78 37.24
N LYS A 174 -3.53 35.94 36.63
CA LYS A 174 -4.37 36.07 35.44
C LYS A 174 -3.82 35.23 34.28
N LEU A 175 -2.54 35.37 33.99
CA LEU A 175 -1.85 34.58 32.96
C LEU A 175 -2.04 33.06 33.13
N TYR A 176 -1.87 32.56 34.37
CA TYR A 176 -2.10 31.14 34.67
C TYR A 176 -3.57 30.74 34.49
N GLN A 177 -4.53 31.60 34.85
CA GLN A 177 -5.96 31.34 34.67
C GLN A 177 -6.34 31.28 33.19
N ASP A 178 -5.81 32.21 32.39
CA ASP A 178 -6.04 32.23 30.92
C ASP A 178 -5.45 30.98 30.29
N LEU A 179 -4.19 30.63 30.59
CA LEU A 179 -3.54 29.41 30.14
C LEU A 179 -4.34 28.14 30.53
N LYS A 180 -4.79 28.10 31.78
CA LYS A 180 -5.59 26.97 32.27
C LYS A 180 -6.94 26.84 31.54
N LYS A 181 -7.55 27.94 31.21
CA LYS A 181 -8.82 27.98 30.48
C LYS A 181 -8.67 27.44 29.07
N ASP A 182 -7.58 27.83 28.39
CA ASP A 182 -7.41 27.60 26.98
C ASP A 182 -6.73 26.24 26.67
N TYR A 183 -5.81 25.77 27.51
CA TYR A 183 -4.96 24.61 27.24
C TYR A 183 -5.16 23.40 28.16
N VAL A 184 -5.81 23.56 29.33
CA VAL A 184 -6.00 22.45 30.27
C VAL A 184 -7.30 21.71 29.98
N ASP A 185 -7.20 20.46 29.53
CA ASP A 185 -8.36 19.57 29.40
C ASP A 185 -8.90 19.18 30.78
N LYS A 186 -10.20 19.44 31.01
CA LYS A 186 -10.88 19.11 32.27
C LYS A 186 -11.27 17.62 32.36
N ALA A 187 -11.32 16.92 31.24
CA ALA A 187 -11.77 15.54 31.18
C ALA A 187 -10.63 14.54 31.45
N TYR A 188 -9.40 14.89 31.14
CA TYR A 188 -8.25 13.99 31.22
C TYR A 188 -7.12 14.62 32.05
N LYS A 189 -6.52 13.83 32.97
CA LYS A 189 -5.34 14.24 33.70
C LYS A 189 -4.08 13.84 32.95
N TRP A 190 -3.41 14.80 32.37
CA TRP A 190 -2.11 14.62 31.71
C TRP A 190 -0.99 15.08 32.64
N ASP A 191 0.13 14.36 32.60
CA ASP A 191 1.34 14.78 33.29
C ASP A 191 2.01 15.97 32.64
N ASP A 192 2.02 15.97 31.29
CA ASP A 192 2.39 17.09 30.43
C ASP A 192 1.10 17.65 29.79
N ILE A 193 0.78 18.88 30.11
CA ILE A 193 -0.48 19.54 29.74
C ILE A 193 -0.50 19.82 28.22
N ILE A 194 0.62 20.28 27.66
CA ILE A 194 0.73 20.59 26.22
C ILE A 194 0.71 19.33 25.40
N GLN A 195 1.35 18.27 25.86
CA GLN A 195 1.20 16.94 25.25
C GLN A 195 -0.27 16.51 25.18
N GLY A 196 -1.01 16.71 26.30
CA GLY A 196 -2.45 16.41 26.38
C GLY A 196 -3.27 17.27 25.41
N TYR A 197 -2.98 18.55 25.34
CA TYR A 197 -3.63 19.48 24.43
C TYR A 197 -3.44 19.06 22.96
N ILE A 198 -2.19 18.76 22.55
CA ILE A 198 -1.86 18.29 21.21
C ILE A 198 -2.60 16.98 20.91
N ALA A 199 -2.56 16.04 21.85
CA ALA A 199 -3.22 14.74 21.69
C ALA A 199 -4.72 14.88 21.44
N GLN A 200 -5.42 15.72 22.18
CA GLN A 200 -6.88 15.84 22.12
C GLN A 200 -7.37 16.75 20.98
N ASN A 201 -6.65 17.85 20.71
CA ASN A 201 -7.12 18.85 19.75
C ASN A 201 -6.58 18.64 18.32
N TYR A 202 -5.41 18.00 18.20
CA TYR A 202 -4.77 17.80 16.89
C TYR A 202 -4.69 16.33 16.48
N LEU A 203 -4.23 15.43 17.36
CA LEU A 203 -3.99 14.05 16.94
C LEU A 203 -5.28 13.22 16.91
N LYS A 204 -6.06 13.24 17.99
CA LYS A 204 -7.28 12.43 18.08
C LYS A 204 -8.37 12.77 17.06
N PRO A 205 -8.66 14.05 16.74
CA PRO A 205 -9.59 14.41 15.68
C PRO A 205 -9.13 13.98 14.27
N ASN A 206 -7.81 13.86 14.10
CA ASN A 206 -7.19 13.46 12.85
C ASN A 206 -6.95 11.93 12.74
N PHE A 207 -7.41 11.11 13.70
CA PHE A 207 -7.34 9.66 13.53
C PHE A 207 -8.10 9.22 12.29
N PRO A 208 -7.46 8.42 11.40
CA PRO A 208 -8.14 7.90 10.24
C PRO A 208 -9.28 6.98 10.66
N LYS A 209 -10.34 7.00 9.91
CA LYS A 209 -11.43 6.05 10.01
C LYS A 209 -11.08 4.82 9.20
N PHE A 210 -11.29 3.63 9.76
CA PHE A 210 -11.08 2.39 9.05
C PHE A 210 -12.38 1.96 8.37
N TRP A 211 -12.34 1.80 7.06
CA TRP A 211 -13.46 1.34 6.28
C TRP A 211 -13.21 -0.09 5.80
N TYR A 212 -13.94 -1.02 6.38
CA TYR A 212 -13.82 -2.44 6.09
C TYR A 212 -14.88 -2.86 5.08
N PHE A 213 -14.45 -3.59 4.04
CA PHE A 213 -15.31 -4.10 2.98
C PHE A 213 -14.98 -5.56 2.65
N ASP A 214 -15.98 -6.41 2.61
CA ASP A 214 -15.90 -7.82 2.28
C ASP A 214 -16.96 -8.24 1.24
N GLU A 215 -17.08 -9.54 0.95
CA GLU A 215 -18.02 -10.06 -0.04
C GLU A 215 -19.50 -9.89 0.34
N TYR A 216 -19.82 -9.66 1.61
CA TYR A 216 -21.18 -9.56 2.09
C TYR A 216 -21.88 -8.24 1.75
N PHE A 217 -21.13 -7.21 1.37
CA PHE A 217 -21.66 -5.90 0.96
C PHE A 217 -22.23 -5.88 -0.47
N SER A 218 -22.58 -7.02 -1.02
CA SER A 218 -23.14 -7.10 -2.37
C SER A 218 -24.54 -6.48 -2.47
N LEU A 219 -24.74 -5.66 -3.51
CA LEU A 219 -26.03 -5.04 -3.82
C LEU A 219 -27.01 -6.10 -4.34
N PRO A 220 -28.22 -6.22 -3.76
CA PRO A 220 -29.23 -7.13 -4.28
C PRO A 220 -29.77 -6.63 -5.62
N SER A 221 -30.11 -7.53 -6.54
CA SER A 221 -30.68 -7.14 -7.83
C SER A 221 -32.07 -6.54 -7.72
N ARG A 222 -32.73 -6.73 -6.60
CA ARG A 222 -34.08 -6.25 -6.33
C ARG A 222 -34.17 -5.72 -4.91
N VAL A 223 -34.49 -4.44 -4.77
CA VAL A 223 -34.54 -3.74 -3.48
C VAL A 223 -35.98 -3.31 -3.20
N ASN A 224 -36.59 -3.86 -2.17
CA ASN A 224 -37.88 -3.39 -1.69
C ASN A 224 -37.67 -2.06 -0.94
N ILE A 225 -38.13 -0.96 -1.54
CA ILE A 225 -37.92 0.41 -1.06
C ILE A 225 -38.67 0.66 0.26
N ASN A 226 -39.85 0.07 0.44
CA ASN A 226 -40.59 0.20 1.67
C ASN A 226 -39.89 -0.47 2.85
N ARG A 227 -39.29 -1.65 2.63
CA ARG A 227 -38.45 -2.33 3.65
C ARG A 227 -37.17 -1.59 3.92
N LEU A 228 -36.52 -1.04 2.85
CA LEU A 228 -35.33 -0.23 2.97
C LEU A 228 -35.56 1.00 3.87
N GLN A 229 -36.69 1.70 3.69
CA GLN A 229 -37.08 2.84 4.51
C GLN A 229 -37.24 2.45 6.00
N ASN A 230 -37.85 1.30 6.26
CA ASN A 230 -38.16 0.83 7.63
C ASN A 230 -36.99 0.05 8.27
N ASN A 231 -35.82 -0.05 7.62
CA ASN A 231 -34.68 -0.86 8.07
C ASN A 231 -35.03 -2.33 8.33
N GLN A 232 -35.96 -2.89 7.56
CA GLN A 232 -36.38 -4.28 7.70
C GLN A 232 -35.40 -5.21 6.98
N ILE A 233 -34.78 -6.08 7.76
CA ILE A 233 -33.83 -7.11 7.28
C ILE A 233 -34.63 -8.40 7.02
N ASP A 234 -34.33 -9.07 5.91
CA ASP A 234 -34.82 -10.40 5.56
C ASP A 234 -33.75 -11.22 4.81
N ASN A 235 -34.14 -12.36 4.24
CA ASN A 235 -33.21 -13.23 3.51
C ASN A 235 -32.67 -12.62 2.19
N GLU A 236 -33.36 -11.62 1.62
CA GLU A 236 -32.95 -10.94 0.38
C GLU A 236 -32.25 -9.60 0.67
N LEU A 237 -32.64 -8.93 1.76
CA LEU A 237 -32.07 -7.65 2.20
C LEU A 237 -31.37 -7.85 3.55
N THR A 238 -30.13 -8.34 3.51
CA THR A 238 -29.28 -8.47 4.71
C THR A 238 -28.87 -7.10 5.26
N ALA A 239 -28.27 -7.04 6.44
CA ALA A 239 -27.83 -5.78 7.04
C ALA A 239 -26.82 -5.05 6.14
N GLU A 240 -25.91 -5.79 5.54
CA GLU A 240 -24.88 -5.29 4.61
C GLU A 240 -25.50 -4.83 3.28
N ALA A 241 -26.39 -5.66 2.70
CA ALA A 241 -27.13 -5.31 1.48
C ALA A 241 -28.01 -4.06 1.66
N LEU A 242 -28.60 -3.91 2.86
CA LEU A 242 -29.36 -2.71 3.24
C LEU A 242 -28.47 -1.45 3.24
N LYS A 243 -27.26 -1.53 3.81
CA LYS A 243 -26.30 -0.42 3.81
C LYS A 243 -25.92 -0.03 2.38
N THR A 244 -25.55 -1.00 1.54
CA THR A 244 -25.16 -0.75 0.15
C THR A 244 -26.32 -0.20 -0.68
N SER A 245 -27.54 -0.69 -0.45
CA SER A 245 -28.73 -0.16 -1.12
C SER A 245 -29.02 1.28 -0.72
N LYS A 246 -28.89 1.63 0.56
CA LYS A 246 -29.01 3.04 1.00
C LYS A 246 -27.97 3.93 0.37
N ALA A 247 -26.72 3.47 0.33
CA ALA A 247 -25.62 4.20 -0.32
C ALA A 247 -25.94 4.53 -1.78
N LEU A 248 -26.57 3.60 -2.52
CA LEU A 248 -27.01 3.85 -3.89
C LEU A 248 -28.04 5.00 -3.98
N PHE A 249 -29.06 4.99 -3.12
CA PHE A 249 -30.08 6.05 -3.13
C PHE A 249 -29.52 7.41 -2.68
N GLU A 250 -28.62 7.41 -1.71
CA GLU A 250 -27.96 8.62 -1.24
C GLU A 250 -27.02 9.20 -2.32
N LEU A 251 -26.27 8.34 -3.02
CA LEU A 251 -25.44 8.73 -4.16
C LEU A 251 -26.27 9.36 -5.29
N ALA A 252 -27.46 8.80 -5.53
CA ALA A 252 -28.43 9.36 -6.49
C ALA A 252 -29.14 10.63 -6.01
N GLY A 253 -28.90 11.09 -4.78
CA GLY A 253 -29.60 12.23 -4.21
C GLY A 253 -31.10 11.97 -3.92
N ILE A 254 -31.52 10.71 -3.86
CA ILE A 254 -32.92 10.33 -3.75
C ILE A 254 -33.35 10.19 -2.29
N ASP A 255 -34.34 10.98 -1.88
CA ASP A 255 -35.03 10.80 -0.59
C ASP A 255 -35.99 9.61 -0.66
N ILE A 256 -35.62 8.52 0.03
CA ILE A 256 -36.40 7.28 0.05
C ILE A 256 -37.82 7.51 0.58
N ALA A 257 -38.00 8.40 1.57
CA ALA A 257 -39.35 8.70 2.13
C ALA A 257 -40.23 9.42 1.11
N LYS A 258 -39.69 10.33 0.32
CA LYS A 258 -40.42 10.97 -0.77
C LYS A 258 -40.79 9.98 -1.87
N LEU A 259 -39.83 9.10 -2.22
CA LEU A 259 -40.03 8.08 -3.25
C LEU A 259 -41.17 7.10 -2.86
N VAL A 260 -41.21 6.65 -1.61
CA VAL A 260 -42.29 5.76 -1.13
C VAL A 260 -43.66 6.41 -1.28
N ASN A 261 -43.80 7.70 -1.03
CA ASN A 261 -45.05 8.45 -1.07
C ASN A 261 -45.40 9.04 -2.44
N ALA A 262 -44.51 8.94 -3.42
CA ALA A 262 -44.72 9.55 -4.74
C ALA A 262 -45.80 8.80 -5.55
N SER A 263 -46.60 9.57 -6.26
CA SER A 263 -47.61 9.06 -7.23
C SER A 263 -47.02 8.89 -8.64
N THR A 264 -45.97 9.63 -8.95
CA THR A 264 -45.22 9.58 -10.23
C THR A 264 -43.72 9.40 -9.95
N PHE A 265 -43.01 8.76 -10.85
CA PHE A 265 -41.60 8.38 -10.65
C PHE A 265 -40.65 9.07 -11.60
N GLU A 266 -41.12 9.92 -12.51
CA GLU A 266 -40.32 10.48 -13.58
C GLU A 266 -39.05 11.19 -13.09
N THR A 267 -39.17 12.03 -12.05
CA THR A 267 -38.03 12.71 -11.45
C THR A 267 -37.01 11.74 -10.85
N PHE A 268 -37.51 10.72 -10.13
CA PHE A 268 -36.63 9.71 -9.50
C PHE A 268 -35.98 8.79 -10.53
N ILE A 269 -36.67 8.50 -11.64
CA ILE A 269 -36.09 7.72 -12.76
C ILE A 269 -34.97 8.53 -13.40
N ALA A 270 -35.16 9.82 -13.64
CA ALA A 270 -34.15 10.69 -14.21
C ALA A 270 -32.90 10.79 -13.30
N GLU A 271 -33.08 10.92 -11.98
CA GLU A 271 -31.99 10.91 -11.00
C GLU A 271 -31.24 9.56 -10.98
N LEU A 272 -31.99 8.45 -11.01
CA LEU A 272 -31.40 7.12 -11.10
C LEU A 272 -30.67 6.87 -12.42
N GLU A 273 -31.20 7.35 -13.54
CA GLU A 273 -30.52 7.24 -14.85
C GLU A 273 -29.23 8.05 -14.88
N ALA A 274 -29.23 9.27 -14.33
CA ALA A 274 -28.02 10.09 -14.23
C ALA A 274 -26.93 9.37 -13.39
N THR A 275 -27.32 8.85 -12.24
CA THR A 275 -26.43 8.06 -11.37
C THR A 275 -25.98 6.76 -12.04
N SER A 276 -26.86 6.09 -12.78
CA SER A 276 -26.53 4.89 -13.56
C SER A 276 -25.44 5.18 -14.58
N ASN A 277 -25.53 6.29 -15.29
CA ASN A 277 -24.52 6.67 -16.29
C ASN A 277 -23.18 6.95 -15.61
N GLU A 278 -23.15 7.71 -14.52
CA GLU A 278 -21.92 8.01 -13.77
C GLU A 278 -21.24 6.73 -13.24
N ILE A 279 -22.02 5.85 -12.59
CA ILE A 279 -21.50 4.57 -12.10
C ILE A 279 -21.05 3.67 -13.26
N THR A 280 -21.79 3.67 -14.38
CA THR A 280 -21.44 2.90 -15.59
C THR A 280 -20.09 3.36 -16.13
N ASP A 281 -19.87 4.67 -16.27
CA ASP A 281 -18.61 5.23 -16.74
C ASP A 281 -17.45 4.87 -15.80
N GLN A 282 -17.62 5.01 -14.48
CA GLN A 282 -16.62 4.64 -13.48
C GLN A 282 -16.27 3.14 -13.52
N ILE A 283 -17.26 2.26 -13.68
CA ILE A 283 -17.02 0.82 -13.77
C ILE A 283 -16.24 0.48 -15.03
N PHE A 284 -16.64 1.02 -16.19
CA PHE A 284 -16.05 0.63 -17.47
C PHE A 284 -14.72 1.34 -17.77
N GLU A 285 -14.33 2.34 -17.01
CA GLU A 285 -12.95 2.84 -16.99
C GLU A 285 -11.96 1.73 -16.57
N TYR A 286 -12.36 0.87 -15.65
CA TYR A 286 -11.50 -0.21 -15.11
C TYR A 286 -11.89 -1.61 -15.60
N TRP A 287 -13.16 -1.87 -15.92
CA TRP A 287 -13.68 -3.18 -16.30
C TRP A 287 -13.49 -3.46 -17.79
N SER A 288 -12.33 -3.99 -18.18
CA SER A 288 -12.00 -4.27 -19.58
C SER A 288 -12.65 -5.56 -20.15
N THR A 289 -13.17 -6.43 -19.30
CA THR A 289 -13.69 -7.76 -19.69
C THR A 289 -14.90 -7.67 -20.63
N ASN A 290 -15.76 -6.66 -20.49
CA ASN A 290 -16.88 -6.42 -21.38
C ASN A 290 -17.35 -4.96 -21.31
N GLU A 291 -16.93 -4.16 -22.26
CA GLU A 291 -17.25 -2.73 -22.38
C GLU A 291 -18.68 -2.47 -22.91
N ASN A 292 -19.42 -3.50 -23.32
CA ASN A 292 -20.75 -3.37 -23.90
C ASN A 292 -21.87 -3.58 -22.86
N LEU A 293 -21.66 -3.17 -21.62
CA LEU A 293 -22.63 -3.28 -20.57
C LEU A 293 -23.10 -1.88 -20.11
N GLU A 294 -24.34 -1.76 -19.74
CA GLU A 294 -24.99 -0.57 -19.25
C GLU A 294 -25.84 -0.98 -18.03
N ILE A 295 -25.76 -0.22 -16.95
CA ILE A 295 -26.60 -0.44 -15.78
C ILE A 295 -27.91 0.29 -15.97
N LYS A 296 -29.02 -0.36 -15.60
CA LYS A 296 -30.36 0.24 -15.63
C LYS A 296 -31.07 0.02 -14.33
N PHE A 297 -31.70 1.07 -13.87
CA PHE A 297 -32.59 1.06 -12.71
C PHE A 297 -34.03 1.19 -13.17
N GLU A 298 -34.88 0.29 -12.70
CA GLU A 298 -36.32 0.31 -13.01
C GLU A 298 -37.10 0.27 -11.69
N ILE A 299 -38.11 1.16 -11.53
CA ILE A 299 -38.96 1.16 -10.35
C ILE A 299 -40.30 0.56 -10.71
N GLU A 300 -40.69 -0.52 -10.01
CA GLU A 300 -41.93 -1.20 -10.19
C GLU A 300 -42.80 -1.09 -8.92
N THR A 301 -44.13 -1.09 -9.10
CA THR A 301 -45.08 -1.24 -8.02
C THR A 301 -45.59 -2.66 -8.02
N VAL A 302 -45.39 -3.39 -6.93
CA VAL A 302 -45.77 -4.79 -6.78
C VAL A 302 -46.74 -4.95 -5.59
N GLN A 303 -47.63 -5.91 -5.66
CA GLN A 303 -48.48 -6.25 -4.52
C GLN A 303 -47.68 -7.01 -3.46
N ASN A 304 -47.86 -6.67 -2.18
CA ASN A 304 -47.22 -7.40 -1.10
C ASN A 304 -47.78 -8.85 -1.06
N PRO A 305 -46.90 -9.88 -1.13
CA PRO A 305 -47.34 -11.28 -1.13
C PRO A 305 -48.12 -11.71 0.13
N GLN A 306 -47.85 -11.05 1.26
CA GLN A 306 -48.50 -11.35 2.55
C GLN A 306 -49.79 -10.54 2.77
N ASN A 307 -49.91 -9.39 2.10
CA ASN A 307 -51.11 -8.54 2.18
C ASN A 307 -51.38 -7.88 0.82
N PRO A 308 -52.21 -8.48 -0.04
CA PRO A 308 -52.48 -8.00 -1.40
C PRO A 308 -53.08 -6.59 -1.50
N ASN A 309 -53.57 -6.05 -0.39
CA ASN A 309 -54.11 -4.67 -0.33
C ASN A 309 -53.00 -3.62 -0.19
N ILE A 310 -51.75 -4.04 0.03
CA ILE A 310 -50.60 -3.14 0.16
C ILE A 310 -49.77 -3.25 -1.12
N ASN A 311 -49.55 -2.09 -1.74
CA ASN A 311 -48.60 -1.95 -2.84
C ASN A 311 -47.24 -1.54 -2.30
N GLU A 312 -46.23 -2.29 -2.66
CA GLU A 312 -44.83 -2.01 -2.34
C GLU A 312 -44.07 -1.53 -3.58
N LYS A 313 -43.10 -0.64 -3.39
CA LYS A 313 -42.24 -0.18 -4.46
C LYS A 313 -40.92 -0.95 -4.43
N VAL A 314 -40.49 -1.39 -5.59
CA VAL A 314 -39.29 -2.18 -5.74
C VAL A 314 -38.40 -1.55 -6.81
N LEU A 315 -37.12 -1.36 -6.46
CA LEU A 315 -36.10 -1.03 -7.42
C LEU A 315 -35.53 -2.32 -8.01
N ASP A 316 -35.62 -2.48 -9.31
CA ASP A 316 -35.01 -3.57 -10.08
C ASP A 316 -33.70 -3.07 -10.70
N ILE A 317 -32.58 -3.68 -10.35
CA ILE A 317 -31.26 -3.34 -10.88
C ILE A 317 -30.92 -4.34 -11.98
N ARG A 318 -30.75 -3.82 -13.18
CA ARG A 318 -30.56 -4.62 -14.38
C ARG A 318 -29.27 -4.21 -15.09
N VAL A 319 -28.66 -5.17 -15.79
CA VAL A 319 -27.48 -4.93 -16.62
C VAL A 319 -27.83 -5.26 -18.05
N ARG A 320 -27.83 -4.26 -18.91
CA ARG A 320 -28.11 -4.38 -20.33
C ARG A 320 -26.80 -4.59 -21.09
N ASN A 321 -26.79 -5.61 -21.93
CA ASN A 321 -25.73 -5.74 -22.94
C ASN A 321 -26.14 -4.97 -24.20
N THR A 322 -25.45 -3.89 -24.53
CA THR A 322 -25.77 -3.01 -25.65
C THR A 322 -25.54 -3.68 -27.00
N ARG A 323 -24.55 -4.58 -27.09
CA ARG A 323 -24.22 -5.34 -28.29
C ARG A 323 -25.32 -6.34 -28.64
N HIS A 324 -25.81 -7.08 -27.66
CA HIS A 324 -26.84 -8.11 -27.84
C HIS A 324 -28.25 -7.61 -27.57
N ARG A 325 -28.41 -6.38 -27.05
CA ARG A 325 -29.69 -5.73 -26.68
C ARG A 325 -30.53 -6.55 -25.69
N VAL A 326 -29.84 -7.28 -24.78
CA VAL A 326 -30.48 -8.10 -23.75
C VAL A 326 -30.25 -7.45 -22.38
N SER A 327 -31.32 -7.28 -21.60
CA SER A 327 -31.29 -6.80 -20.22
C SER A 327 -31.54 -7.98 -19.27
N LEU A 328 -30.66 -8.17 -18.30
CA LEU A 328 -30.75 -9.22 -17.28
C LEU A 328 -30.69 -8.62 -15.88
N PRO A 329 -31.39 -9.17 -14.89
CA PRO A 329 -31.23 -8.76 -13.49
C PRO A 329 -29.76 -8.90 -13.04
N LEU A 330 -29.31 -8.01 -12.16
CA LEU A 330 -27.94 -7.99 -11.64
C LEU A 330 -27.51 -9.35 -11.07
N LYS A 331 -28.40 -10.07 -10.37
CA LYS A 331 -28.13 -11.42 -9.84
C LYS A 331 -27.76 -12.47 -10.89
N ASN A 332 -28.13 -12.25 -12.14
CA ASN A 332 -27.84 -13.16 -13.25
C ASN A 332 -26.47 -12.84 -13.89
N ARG A 333 -25.74 -11.89 -13.37
CA ARG A 333 -24.34 -11.61 -13.74
C ARG A 333 -23.38 -12.43 -12.89
N SER A 334 -22.09 -12.40 -13.26
CA SER A 334 -21.06 -13.03 -12.44
C SER A 334 -21.03 -12.42 -11.04
N LYS A 335 -20.78 -13.25 -10.03
CA LYS A 335 -20.62 -12.77 -8.65
C LYS A 335 -19.57 -11.67 -8.54
N GLY A 336 -18.49 -11.80 -9.30
CA GLY A 336 -17.43 -10.82 -9.33
C GLY A 336 -17.87 -9.46 -9.87
N PHE A 337 -18.65 -9.42 -10.96
CA PHE A 337 -19.22 -8.17 -11.46
C PHE A 337 -20.13 -7.50 -10.42
N ASN A 338 -20.99 -8.29 -9.77
CA ASN A 338 -21.87 -7.78 -8.73
C ASN A 338 -21.07 -7.21 -7.54
N TRP A 339 -20.01 -7.91 -7.11
CA TRP A 339 -19.11 -7.43 -6.06
C TRP A 339 -18.44 -6.10 -6.44
N PHE A 340 -17.86 -6.02 -7.64
CA PHE A 340 -17.17 -4.83 -8.10
C PHE A 340 -18.11 -3.62 -8.24
N PHE A 341 -19.30 -3.85 -8.80
CA PHE A 341 -20.35 -2.84 -8.86
C PHE A 341 -20.76 -2.33 -7.48
N SER A 342 -21.00 -3.24 -6.54
CA SER A 342 -21.38 -2.90 -5.16
C SER A 342 -20.28 -2.11 -4.45
N PHE A 343 -19.03 -2.47 -4.69
CA PHE A 343 -17.88 -1.77 -4.16
C PHE A 343 -17.79 -0.33 -4.69
N ILE A 344 -17.95 -0.13 -6.01
CA ILE A 344 -17.96 1.21 -6.61
C ILE A 344 -19.09 2.07 -6.01
N VAL A 345 -20.32 1.55 -5.94
CA VAL A 345 -21.46 2.26 -5.36
C VAL A 345 -21.17 2.72 -3.92
N TRP A 346 -20.69 1.81 -3.11
CA TRP A 346 -20.42 2.09 -1.70
C TRP A 346 -19.26 3.08 -1.53
N PHE A 347 -18.20 2.90 -2.30
CA PHE A 347 -17.04 3.77 -2.26
C PHE A 347 -17.33 5.18 -2.78
N SER A 348 -18.06 5.31 -3.89
CA SER A 348 -18.46 6.61 -4.44
C SER A 348 -19.31 7.41 -3.44
N LYS A 349 -20.17 6.73 -2.67
CA LYS A 349 -20.92 7.37 -1.59
C LYS A 349 -19.99 7.96 -0.53
N ILE A 350 -18.97 7.21 -0.09
CA ILE A 350 -18.01 7.70 0.91
C ILE A 350 -17.20 8.88 0.40
N GLN A 351 -16.82 8.86 -0.88
CA GLN A 351 -16.13 10.00 -1.51
C GLN A 351 -17.02 11.25 -1.55
N SER A 352 -18.32 11.08 -1.84
CA SER A 352 -19.27 12.21 -1.91
C SER A 352 -19.48 12.89 -0.56
N ASP A 353 -19.29 12.19 0.56
CA ASP A 353 -19.40 12.76 1.91
C ASP A 353 -18.25 13.70 2.28
N GLY A 354 -17.25 13.86 1.41
CA GLY A 354 -16.17 14.84 1.54
C GLY A 354 -15.16 14.56 2.65
N ASN A 355 -15.31 13.47 3.39
CA ASN A 355 -14.34 13.05 4.39
C ASN A 355 -13.24 12.21 3.72
N LYS A 356 -12.02 12.74 3.62
CA LYS A 356 -10.89 12.07 2.96
C LYS A 356 -9.99 11.29 3.94
N ASN A 357 -10.30 11.26 5.23
CA ASN A 357 -9.45 10.63 6.24
C ASN A 357 -9.84 9.17 6.51
N PHE A 358 -9.80 8.35 5.44
CA PHE A 358 -10.08 6.92 5.53
C PHE A 358 -8.85 6.08 5.22
N ILE A 359 -8.77 4.91 5.87
CA ILE A 359 -7.92 3.79 5.47
C ILE A 359 -8.84 2.67 5.00
N LEU A 360 -8.63 2.20 3.79
CA LEU A 360 -9.46 1.16 3.18
C LEU A 360 -8.93 -0.22 3.56
N LEU A 361 -9.80 -1.05 4.11
CA LEU A 361 -9.52 -2.43 4.48
C LEU A 361 -10.37 -3.35 3.62
N LEU A 362 -9.78 -4.02 2.63
CA LEU A 362 -10.48 -4.87 1.68
C LEU A 362 -10.16 -6.34 1.99
N ASP A 363 -11.17 -7.10 2.40
CA ASP A 363 -10.98 -8.52 2.72
C ASP A 363 -11.31 -9.38 1.50
N GLU A 364 -10.29 -10.08 0.97
CA GLU A 364 -10.34 -10.93 -0.22
C GLU A 364 -11.03 -10.23 -1.42
N PRO A 365 -10.63 -9.00 -1.80
CA PRO A 365 -11.26 -8.29 -2.90
C PRO A 365 -11.12 -9.09 -4.20
N GLY A 366 -12.22 -9.22 -4.93
CA GLY A 366 -12.21 -9.91 -6.22
C GLY A 366 -12.11 -11.42 -6.17
N LEU A 367 -12.39 -12.07 -5.02
CA LEU A 367 -12.38 -13.53 -4.85
C LEU A 367 -13.13 -14.28 -5.96
N ASN A 368 -14.24 -13.73 -6.43
CA ASN A 368 -15.10 -14.32 -7.46
C ASN A 368 -14.83 -13.79 -8.89
N LEU A 369 -13.72 -13.07 -9.09
CA LEU A 369 -13.32 -12.52 -10.38
C LEU A 369 -12.42 -13.50 -11.15
N HIS A 370 -12.53 -13.47 -12.48
CA HIS A 370 -11.53 -14.11 -13.35
C HIS A 370 -10.20 -13.34 -13.33
N ALA A 371 -9.12 -13.98 -13.70
CA ALA A 371 -7.77 -13.41 -13.68
C ALA A 371 -7.67 -12.02 -14.32
N SER A 372 -8.25 -11.82 -15.52
CA SER A 372 -8.26 -10.52 -16.18
C SER A 372 -9.00 -9.43 -15.38
N ALA A 373 -10.15 -9.78 -14.80
CA ALA A 373 -10.92 -8.85 -13.99
C ALA A 373 -10.27 -8.57 -12.61
N GLN A 374 -9.47 -9.51 -12.09
CA GLN A 374 -8.64 -9.26 -10.91
C GLN A 374 -7.50 -8.28 -11.22
N ALA A 375 -6.89 -8.38 -12.39
CA ALA A 375 -5.90 -7.40 -12.86
C ALA A 375 -6.53 -6.00 -13.05
N ASP A 376 -7.77 -5.94 -13.55
CA ASP A 376 -8.54 -4.70 -13.63
C ASP A 376 -8.80 -4.09 -12.25
N LEU A 377 -9.21 -4.91 -11.29
CA LEU A 377 -9.40 -4.49 -9.90
C LEU A 377 -8.10 -4.01 -9.24
N LEU A 378 -6.99 -4.69 -9.52
CA LEU A 378 -5.68 -4.28 -8.99
C LEU A 378 -5.30 -2.88 -9.50
N ARG A 379 -5.51 -2.58 -10.79
CA ARG A 379 -5.31 -1.22 -11.33
C ARG A 379 -6.19 -0.19 -10.62
N TYR A 380 -7.44 -0.52 -10.35
CA TYR A 380 -8.33 0.37 -9.60
C TYR A 380 -7.83 0.60 -8.17
N ILE A 381 -7.37 -0.43 -7.47
CA ILE A 381 -6.76 -0.30 -6.12
C ILE A 381 -5.51 0.59 -6.16
N GLU A 382 -4.67 0.48 -7.18
CA GLU A 382 -3.51 1.37 -7.37
C GLU A 382 -3.92 2.83 -7.56
N ASP A 383 -5.02 3.10 -8.27
CA ASP A 383 -5.55 4.45 -8.42
C ASP A 383 -6.14 4.99 -7.12
N LEU A 384 -6.88 4.17 -6.37
CA LEU A 384 -7.37 4.51 -5.03
C LEU A 384 -6.22 4.86 -4.08
N ALA A 385 -5.10 4.17 -4.19
CA ALA A 385 -3.94 4.38 -3.35
C ALA A 385 -3.17 5.69 -3.62
N LYS A 386 -3.59 6.47 -4.62
CA LYS A 386 -3.11 7.85 -4.81
C LYS A 386 -3.68 8.80 -3.76
N GLU A 387 -4.91 8.53 -3.28
CA GLU A 387 -5.62 9.38 -2.32
C GLU A 387 -5.79 8.72 -0.94
N TYR A 388 -5.85 7.40 -0.87
CA TYR A 388 -6.14 6.63 0.34
C TYR A 388 -5.03 5.63 0.64
N GLN A 389 -4.83 5.31 1.91
CA GLN A 389 -4.04 4.15 2.30
C GLN A 389 -4.92 2.91 2.20
N VAL A 390 -4.46 1.88 1.47
CA VAL A 390 -5.21 0.65 1.20
C VAL A 390 -4.49 -0.55 1.80
N ILE A 391 -5.22 -1.34 2.57
CA ILE A 391 -4.73 -2.60 3.11
C ILE A 391 -5.69 -3.69 2.65
N TYR A 392 -5.20 -4.72 1.99
CA TYR A 392 -6.08 -5.80 1.55
C TYR A 392 -5.48 -7.18 1.75
N THR A 393 -6.38 -8.16 1.83
CA THR A 393 -6.00 -9.58 1.90
C THR A 393 -6.25 -10.27 0.57
N THR A 394 -5.47 -11.28 0.25
CA THR A 394 -5.72 -12.13 -0.89
C THR A 394 -5.05 -13.49 -0.77
N HIS A 395 -5.59 -14.50 -1.44
CA HIS A 395 -4.91 -15.75 -1.75
C HIS A 395 -4.73 -15.93 -3.27
N SER A 396 -5.16 -14.94 -4.07
CA SER A 396 -5.04 -14.98 -5.52
C SER A 396 -3.72 -14.38 -6.00
N PRO A 397 -2.96 -15.10 -6.84
CA PRO A 397 -1.75 -14.55 -7.44
C PRO A 397 -2.00 -13.33 -8.34
N PHE A 398 -3.17 -13.21 -8.95
CA PHE A 398 -3.54 -12.11 -9.84
C PHE A 398 -3.89 -10.81 -9.10
N MET A 399 -4.00 -10.87 -7.77
CA MET A 399 -4.17 -9.72 -6.89
C MET A 399 -2.86 -9.29 -6.23
N ILE A 400 -1.74 -9.76 -6.69
CA ILE A 400 -0.41 -9.40 -6.21
C ILE A 400 0.31 -8.65 -7.31
N ASP A 401 0.71 -7.41 -7.03
CA ASP A 401 1.60 -6.68 -7.94
C ASP A 401 3.02 -7.23 -7.83
N SER A 402 3.45 -7.94 -8.87
CA SER A 402 4.80 -8.51 -8.97
C SER A 402 5.89 -7.44 -9.02
N ASN A 403 5.54 -6.20 -9.38
CA ASN A 403 6.46 -5.07 -9.40
C ASN A 403 6.72 -4.48 -8.01
N HIS A 404 5.87 -4.79 -7.04
CA HIS A 404 5.87 -4.22 -5.69
C HIS A 404 5.74 -5.25 -4.59
N LEU A 405 6.61 -6.27 -4.61
CA LEU A 405 6.59 -7.35 -3.61
C LEU A 405 6.99 -6.89 -2.20
N GLU A 406 7.66 -5.76 -2.06
CA GLU A 406 7.97 -5.14 -0.77
C GLU A 406 6.71 -4.78 0.03
N ARG A 407 5.57 -4.61 -0.66
CA ARG A 407 4.26 -4.32 -0.04
C ARG A 407 3.57 -5.55 0.52
N VAL A 408 4.11 -6.74 0.25
CA VAL A 408 3.47 -8.01 0.61
C VAL A 408 3.90 -8.49 1.98
N ARG A 409 2.92 -8.94 2.77
CA ARG A 409 3.11 -9.64 4.05
C ARG A 409 2.47 -11.02 3.94
N THR A 410 3.17 -12.04 4.36
CA THR A 410 2.65 -13.41 4.38
C THR A 410 2.01 -13.70 5.73
N VAL A 411 0.87 -14.39 5.71
CA VAL A 411 0.15 -14.81 6.90
C VAL A 411 0.00 -16.32 6.88
N TYR A 412 0.50 -16.98 7.90
CA TYR A 412 0.43 -18.44 8.03
C TYR A 412 0.02 -18.86 9.43
N ASP A 413 -0.63 -20.00 9.53
CA ASP A 413 -1.01 -20.63 10.78
C ASP A 413 0.12 -21.54 11.29
N SER A 414 0.42 -21.47 12.58
CA SER A 414 1.43 -22.27 13.25
C SER A 414 0.94 -22.77 14.61
N ASP A 415 1.70 -23.65 15.25
CA ASP A 415 1.42 -24.10 16.62
C ASP A 415 1.37 -22.94 17.63
N ALA A 416 2.04 -21.82 17.34
CA ALA A 416 2.02 -20.59 18.13
C ALA A 416 0.89 -19.62 17.70
N GLY A 417 -0.04 -20.05 16.84
CA GLY A 417 -1.10 -19.23 16.25
C GLY A 417 -0.69 -18.58 14.93
N SER A 418 -1.51 -17.62 14.48
CA SER A 418 -1.24 -16.89 13.24
C SER A 418 -0.01 -16.01 13.36
N ILE A 419 0.86 -16.11 12.37
CA ILE A 419 2.11 -15.33 12.27
C ILE A 419 2.09 -14.53 10.97
N ILE A 420 2.51 -13.26 11.05
CA ILE A 420 2.70 -12.39 9.90
C ILE A 420 4.19 -12.16 9.72
N SER A 421 4.68 -12.38 8.50
CA SER A 421 6.07 -12.10 8.15
C SER A 421 6.18 -11.30 6.84
N SER A 422 7.35 -10.71 6.57
CA SER A 422 7.63 -10.19 5.24
C SER A 422 7.74 -11.35 4.24
N ALA A 423 7.30 -11.15 3.00
CA ALA A 423 7.35 -12.19 1.95
C ALA A 423 8.76 -12.80 1.76
N ILE A 424 9.80 -12.04 2.07
CA ILE A 424 11.21 -12.45 1.93
C ILE A 424 11.62 -13.48 2.99
N GLN A 425 11.00 -13.47 4.16
CA GLN A 425 11.38 -14.31 5.31
C GLN A 425 10.59 -15.63 5.39
N GLU A 426 9.52 -15.77 4.62
CA GLU A 426 8.64 -16.93 4.66
C GLU A 426 9.33 -18.20 4.14
N LYS A 427 9.03 -19.33 4.77
CA LYS A 427 9.63 -20.64 4.48
C LYS A 427 8.63 -21.71 4.05
N ASP A 428 7.33 -21.51 4.35
CA ASP A 428 6.29 -22.48 4.00
C ASP A 428 5.96 -22.39 2.50
N PRO A 429 6.17 -23.46 1.71
CA PRO A 429 5.93 -23.44 0.27
C PRO A 429 4.49 -23.11 -0.13
N ASP A 430 3.53 -23.57 0.66
CA ASP A 430 2.11 -23.35 0.33
C ASP A 430 1.65 -21.93 0.62
N THR A 431 2.24 -21.28 1.62
CA THR A 431 2.02 -19.84 1.90
C THR A 431 2.67 -18.97 0.83
N LEU A 432 3.81 -19.41 0.27
CA LEU A 432 4.50 -18.74 -0.82
C LEU A 432 3.85 -18.99 -2.20
N PHE A 433 3.01 -20.04 -2.34
CA PHE A 433 2.44 -20.40 -3.64
C PHE A 433 1.77 -19.24 -4.39
N PRO A 434 0.92 -18.38 -3.79
CA PRO A 434 0.34 -17.24 -4.50
C PRO A 434 1.39 -16.25 -5.01
N LEU A 435 2.46 -16.01 -4.24
CA LEU A 435 3.59 -15.16 -4.65
C LEU A 435 4.39 -15.80 -5.79
N GLN A 436 4.67 -17.10 -5.69
CA GLN A 436 5.36 -17.85 -6.75
C GLN A 436 4.55 -17.89 -8.03
N ALA A 437 3.21 -18.05 -7.92
CA ALA A 437 2.32 -18.06 -9.06
C ALA A 437 2.21 -16.68 -9.73
N ALA A 438 2.15 -15.59 -8.95
CA ALA A 438 2.15 -14.23 -9.49
C ALA A 438 3.42 -13.93 -10.27
N LEU A 439 4.58 -14.22 -9.68
CA LEU A 439 5.87 -14.08 -10.38
C LEU A 439 6.00 -15.04 -11.55
N GLY A 440 5.57 -16.29 -11.38
CA GLY A 440 5.63 -17.29 -12.44
C GLY A 440 4.76 -16.94 -13.65
N TYR A 441 3.62 -16.29 -13.44
CA TYR A 441 2.77 -15.81 -14.52
C TYR A 441 3.44 -14.70 -15.34
N ASP A 442 4.01 -13.69 -14.66
CA ASP A 442 4.75 -12.62 -15.31
C ASP A 442 6.01 -13.15 -16.04
N ILE A 443 6.70 -14.10 -15.41
CA ILE A 443 7.90 -14.72 -15.99
C ILE A 443 7.54 -15.67 -17.12
N ALA A 444 6.45 -16.44 -17.03
CA ALA A 444 5.99 -17.34 -18.09
C ALA A 444 5.52 -16.58 -19.34
N GLN A 445 5.09 -15.33 -19.21
CA GLN A 445 4.89 -14.47 -20.37
C GLN A 445 6.21 -14.04 -21.04
N ASN A 446 7.33 -14.07 -20.32
CA ASN A 446 8.59 -13.51 -20.78
C ASN A 446 9.78 -14.48 -20.84
N LEU A 447 9.86 -15.56 -20.02
CA LEU A 447 11.04 -16.45 -20.02
C LEU A 447 10.81 -17.81 -19.37
N PHE A 448 11.46 -18.84 -19.90
CA PHE A 448 11.53 -20.17 -19.30
C PHE A 448 12.61 -20.21 -18.20
N ILE A 449 12.24 -20.59 -16.99
CA ILE A 449 13.19 -20.90 -15.92
C ILE A 449 13.77 -22.29 -16.19
N SER A 450 15.10 -22.42 -16.23
CA SER A 450 15.81 -23.68 -16.39
C SER A 450 16.45 -24.16 -15.07
N LYS A 451 17.23 -25.23 -15.14
CA LYS A 451 17.99 -25.72 -13.98
C LYS A 451 19.05 -24.69 -13.52
N ASN A 452 19.64 -23.95 -14.46
CA ASN A 452 20.71 -22.97 -14.21
C ASN A 452 20.21 -21.59 -14.64
N ASN A 453 20.08 -20.65 -13.70
CA ASN A 453 19.50 -19.36 -13.94
C ASN A 453 20.47 -18.24 -13.55
N LEU A 454 20.80 -17.39 -14.52
CA LEU A 454 21.52 -16.15 -14.31
C LEU A 454 20.51 -15.00 -14.17
N LEU A 455 20.35 -14.49 -12.97
CA LEU A 455 19.47 -13.37 -12.68
C LEU A 455 20.19 -12.07 -13.01
N VAL A 456 19.54 -11.21 -13.78
CA VAL A 456 20.02 -9.87 -14.16
C VAL A 456 18.96 -8.81 -13.88
N GLU A 457 19.35 -7.55 -13.78
CA GLU A 457 18.43 -6.50 -13.36
C GLU A 457 17.37 -6.18 -14.39
N GLY A 458 17.74 -6.11 -15.66
CA GLY A 458 16.84 -5.63 -16.69
C GLY A 458 16.89 -6.37 -18.04
N PRO A 459 15.93 -6.05 -18.94
CA PRO A 459 15.92 -6.62 -20.28
C PRO A 459 17.07 -6.13 -21.16
N ALA A 460 17.70 -4.99 -20.83
CA ALA A 460 18.91 -4.53 -21.52
C ALA A 460 20.07 -5.50 -21.31
N ASP A 461 20.26 -5.99 -20.07
CA ASP A 461 21.30 -6.95 -19.71
C ASP A 461 21.13 -8.25 -20.49
N LEU A 462 19.89 -8.77 -20.55
CA LEU A 462 19.57 -9.97 -21.33
C LEU A 462 20.03 -9.81 -22.80
N ILE A 463 19.71 -8.68 -23.41
CA ILE A 463 20.04 -8.43 -24.82
C ILE A 463 21.55 -8.35 -25.00
N TYR A 464 22.25 -7.56 -24.20
CA TYR A 464 23.70 -7.42 -24.31
C TYR A 464 24.41 -8.75 -24.07
N LEU A 465 24.08 -9.47 -22.99
CA LEU A 465 24.70 -10.74 -22.67
C LEU A 465 24.47 -11.79 -23.77
N THR A 466 23.25 -11.86 -24.31
CA THR A 466 22.92 -12.82 -25.38
C THR A 466 23.71 -12.52 -26.66
N ILE A 467 23.75 -11.25 -27.08
CA ILE A 467 24.41 -10.86 -28.33
C ILE A 467 25.93 -11.01 -28.20
N LEU A 468 26.52 -10.53 -27.10
CA LEU A 468 27.97 -10.63 -26.89
C LEU A 468 28.44 -12.07 -26.72
N SER A 469 27.64 -12.95 -26.09
CA SER A 469 27.90 -14.40 -26.05
C SER A 469 27.96 -14.97 -27.48
N GLY A 470 26.95 -14.69 -28.31
CA GLY A 470 26.93 -15.18 -29.70
C GLY A 470 28.10 -14.65 -30.56
N ILE A 471 28.50 -13.39 -30.36
CA ILE A 471 29.67 -12.83 -31.07
C ILE A 471 30.94 -13.55 -30.64
N LEU A 472 31.19 -13.74 -29.34
CA LEU A 472 32.35 -14.45 -28.84
C LEU A 472 32.41 -15.89 -29.35
N GLU A 473 31.31 -16.61 -29.34
CA GLU A 473 31.22 -17.97 -29.88
C GLU A 473 31.54 -18.03 -31.39
N SER A 474 31.06 -17.05 -32.14
CA SER A 474 31.37 -16.97 -33.59
C SER A 474 32.88 -16.74 -33.85
N GLU A 475 33.58 -16.08 -32.90
CA GLU A 475 35.02 -15.92 -32.92
C GLU A 475 35.80 -17.07 -32.26
N LYS A 476 35.12 -18.16 -31.89
CA LYS A 476 35.68 -19.32 -31.19
C LYS A 476 36.24 -18.94 -29.80
N ARG A 477 35.68 -17.93 -29.19
CA ARG A 477 35.96 -17.49 -27.81
C ARG A 477 34.86 -18.02 -26.88
N GLU A 478 35.06 -17.92 -25.57
CA GLU A 478 34.13 -18.45 -24.59
C GLU A 478 32.97 -17.48 -24.34
N GLY A 479 31.78 -17.86 -24.78
CA GLY A 479 30.49 -17.24 -24.43
C GLY A 479 29.87 -17.83 -23.17
N LEU A 480 28.63 -17.44 -22.86
CA LEU A 480 27.82 -18.01 -21.79
C LEU A 480 27.32 -19.39 -22.23
N LYS A 481 27.45 -20.41 -21.38
CA LYS A 481 26.98 -21.77 -21.70
C LYS A 481 25.50 -21.81 -22.05
N GLU A 482 25.12 -22.53 -23.10
CA GLU A 482 23.73 -22.71 -23.54
C GLU A 482 22.80 -23.28 -22.44
N SER A 483 23.36 -24.00 -21.44
CA SER A 483 22.60 -24.54 -20.33
C SER A 483 22.20 -23.51 -19.29
N ILE A 484 22.61 -22.23 -19.43
CA ILE A 484 22.32 -21.13 -18.53
C ILE A 484 21.24 -20.25 -19.15
N THR A 485 20.14 -20.09 -18.45
CA THR A 485 19.05 -19.18 -18.85
C THR A 485 19.24 -17.83 -18.17
N ILE A 486 19.26 -16.76 -18.95
CA ILE A 486 19.35 -15.38 -18.44
C ILE A 486 17.92 -14.92 -18.10
N VAL A 487 17.70 -14.48 -16.86
CA VAL A 487 16.38 -14.10 -16.35
C VAL A 487 16.42 -12.64 -15.88
N PRO A 488 15.84 -11.69 -16.64
CA PRO A 488 15.72 -10.30 -16.21
C PRO A 488 14.58 -10.17 -15.20
N ILE A 489 14.86 -9.60 -14.02
CA ILE A 489 13.92 -9.53 -12.88
C ILE A 489 13.32 -8.14 -12.66
N GLY A 490 13.72 -7.15 -13.42
CA GLY A 490 13.11 -5.82 -13.42
C GLY A 490 13.50 -4.94 -12.24
N GLY A 491 14.75 -5.03 -11.77
CA GLY A 491 15.38 -4.16 -10.78
C GLY A 491 15.96 -4.88 -9.58
N MET A 492 16.99 -4.28 -8.95
CA MET A 492 17.74 -4.87 -7.83
C MET A 492 16.86 -5.14 -6.59
N ASP A 493 15.86 -4.30 -6.33
CA ASP A 493 14.93 -4.44 -5.22
C ASP A 493 14.12 -5.76 -5.27
N LYS A 494 13.91 -6.32 -6.46
CA LYS A 494 13.17 -7.57 -6.68
C LYS A 494 14.06 -8.82 -6.61
N VAL A 495 15.36 -8.68 -6.79
CA VAL A 495 16.33 -9.80 -6.79
C VAL A 495 16.19 -10.64 -5.52
N ALA A 496 16.17 -9.99 -4.37
CA ALA A 496 16.07 -10.65 -3.08
C ALA A 496 14.77 -11.44 -2.91
N SER A 497 13.64 -10.86 -3.34
CA SER A 497 12.33 -11.52 -3.31
C SER A 497 12.31 -12.72 -4.26
N PHE A 498 12.86 -12.57 -5.46
CA PHE A 498 12.93 -13.65 -6.45
C PHE A 498 13.78 -14.83 -5.96
N ILE A 499 14.96 -14.57 -5.40
CA ILE A 499 15.82 -15.61 -4.81
C ILE A 499 15.09 -16.36 -3.69
N SER A 500 14.38 -15.62 -2.82
CA SER A 500 13.63 -16.22 -1.71
C SER A 500 12.49 -17.13 -2.20
N LEU A 501 11.82 -16.75 -3.26
CA LEU A 501 10.72 -17.51 -3.87
C LEU A 501 11.21 -18.80 -4.55
N LEU A 502 12.40 -18.79 -5.15
CA LEU A 502 12.98 -19.96 -5.77
C LEU A 502 13.66 -20.91 -4.76
N ARG A 503 13.69 -20.55 -3.48
CA ARG A 503 14.24 -21.37 -2.41
C ARG A 503 13.44 -22.67 -2.29
N GLY A 504 14.12 -23.80 -2.25
CA GLY A 504 13.49 -25.11 -2.20
C GLY A 504 13.24 -25.77 -3.57
N SER A 505 13.24 -25.02 -4.65
CA SER A 505 13.34 -25.56 -6.01
C SER A 505 14.76 -25.93 -6.26
N LYS A 506 15.19 -27.07 -6.51
CA LYS A 506 16.58 -27.51 -6.75
C LYS A 506 17.25 -26.80 -7.94
N LEU A 507 17.10 -25.48 -8.03
CA LEU A 507 17.64 -24.64 -9.08
C LEU A 507 19.00 -24.06 -8.68
N ASN A 508 19.89 -23.94 -9.64
CA ASN A 508 21.13 -23.20 -9.50
C ASN A 508 20.85 -21.74 -9.84
N ILE A 509 21.14 -20.83 -8.93
CA ILE A 509 20.91 -19.39 -9.07
C ILE A 509 22.23 -18.68 -8.92
N VAL A 510 22.55 -17.84 -9.89
CA VAL A 510 23.65 -16.88 -9.87
C VAL A 510 23.05 -15.51 -10.21
N CYS A 511 23.49 -14.46 -9.54
CA CYS A 511 23.09 -13.08 -9.81
C CYS A 511 24.26 -12.32 -10.42
N LEU A 512 23.97 -11.50 -11.44
CA LEU A 512 24.89 -10.52 -12.01
C LEU A 512 24.18 -9.17 -11.99
N LEU A 513 24.71 -8.22 -11.23
CA LEU A 513 23.99 -7.02 -10.81
C LEU A 513 24.87 -5.78 -11.02
N ASP A 514 24.19 -4.63 -11.14
CA ASP A 514 24.84 -3.33 -11.10
C ASP A 514 25.45 -3.10 -9.71
N SER A 515 26.65 -2.55 -9.63
CA SER A 515 27.31 -2.31 -8.35
C SER A 515 26.82 -1.05 -7.65
N PHE A 516 25.98 -0.23 -8.29
CA PHE A 516 25.65 1.11 -7.84
C PHE A 516 24.20 1.31 -7.40
N SER A 517 23.22 0.54 -7.86
CA SER A 517 21.88 1.05 -8.01
C SER A 517 21.12 1.25 -6.71
N ASP A 518 20.99 0.35 -5.79
CA ASP A 518 20.12 0.55 -4.63
C ASP A 518 20.74 0.03 -3.34
N GLN A 519 21.07 0.96 -2.42
CA GLN A 519 21.59 0.57 -1.10
C GLN A 519 20.63 -0.34 -0.33
N LYS A 520 19.31 -0.15 -0.47
CA LYS A 520 18.30 -1.01 0.18
C LYS A 520 18.27 -2.38 -0.47
N GLY A 521 18.32 -2.45 -1.80
CA GLY A 521 18.38 -3.73 -2.54
C GLY A 521 19.65 -4.51 -2.19
N LYS A 522 20.79 -3.84 -2.16
CA LYS A 522 22.07 -4.44 -1.73
C LYS A 522 22.00 -4.98 -0.31
N GLN A 523 21.45 -4.21 0.64
CA GLN A 523 21.28 -4.66 2.03
C GLN A 523 20.42 -5.93 2.14
N ARG A 524 19.34 -6.02 1.35
CA ARG A 524 18.49 -7.22 1.30
C ARG A 524 19.25 -8.45 0.78
N ILE A 525 20.09 -8.28 -0.24
CA ILE A 525 20.93 -9.37 -0.76
C ILE A 525 21.95 -9.80 0.28
N ASP A 526 22.61 -8.86 0.95
CA ASP A 526 23.55 -9.16 2.04
C ASP A 526 22.88 -9.91 3.18
N ASP A 527 21.62 -9.59 3.50
CA ASP A 527 20.82 -10.30 4.50
C ASP A 527 20.52 -11.74 4.05
N LEU A 528 20.23 -11.98 2.76
CA LEU A 528 20.03 -13.34 2.21
C LEU A 528 21.33 -14.16 2.25
N ILE A 529 22.47 -13.52 2.03
CA ILE A 529 23.79 -14.17 2.16
C ILE A 529 24.03 -14.55 3.62
N LYS A 530 23.80 -13.63 4.57
CA LYS A 530 23.96 -13.89 6.02
C LYS A 530 23.10 -15.05 6.51
N ILE A 531 21.87 -15.14 6.06
CA ILE A 531 20.95 -16.24 6.43
C ILE A 531 21.13 -17.50 5.54
N LYS A 532 22.15 -17.52 4.70
CA LYS A 532 22.56 -18.65 3.84
C LYS A 532 21.48 -19.11 2.83
N ILE A 533 20.69 -18.18 2.34
CA ILE A 533 19.71 -18.44 1.26
C ILE A 533 20.43 -18.49 -0.10
N ILE A 534 21.36 -17.58 -0.33
CA ILE A 534 22.27 -17.60 -1.47
C ILE A 534 23.72 -17.61 -0.97
N LYS A 535 24.62 -18.20 -1.74
CA LYS A 535 26.05 -18.16 -1.41
C LYS A 535 26.65 -16.85 -1.93
N ASP A 536 27.50 -16.21 -1.16
CA ASP A 536 28.20 -14.99 -1.55
C ASP A 536 28.85 -15.11 -2.94
N ARG A 537 29.56 -16.21 -3.22
CA ARG A 537 30.17 -16.47 -4.52
C ARG A 537 29.19 -16.50 -5.72
N ASN A 538 27.90 -16.67 -5.46
CA ASN A 538 26.86 -16.72 -6.50
C ASN A 538 26.23 -15.33 -6.77
N VAL A 539 26.71 -14.30 -6.10
CA VAL A 539 26.37 -12.91 -6.39
C VAL A 539 27.59 -12.22 -6.95
N ARG A 540 27.44 -11.68 -8.16
CA ARG A 540 28.51 -11.00 -8.90
C ARG A 540 28.04 -9.61 -9.30
N TYR A 541 28.99 -8.69 -9.41
CA TYR A 541 28.74 -7.31 -9.79
C TYR A 541 29.59 -6.93 -11.00
N PHE A 542 29.11 -6.01 -11.84
CA PHE A 542 29.82 -5.61 -13.06
C PHE A 542 31.17 -4.94 -12.77
N ASP A 543 31.35 -4.28 -11.60
CA ASP A 543 32.63 -3.69 -11.21
C ASP A 543 33.76 -4.71 -10.96
N GLU A 544 33.43 -5.99 -10.86
CA GLU A 544 34.44 -7.06 -10.82
C GLU A 544 35.15 -7.23 -12.18
N PHE A 545 34.50 -6.79 -13.27
CA PHE A 545 34.96 -7.04 -14.64
C PHE A 545 35.42 -5.78 -15.38
N VAL A 546 35.14 -4.59 -14.84
CA VAL A 546 35.59 -3.31 -15.38
C VAL A 546 35.99 -2.36 -14.27
N LYS A 547 37.05 -1.60 -14.47
CA LYS A 547 37.52 -0.60 -13.51
C LYS A 547 36.96 0.77 -13.85
N THR A 548 36.11 1.28 -12.97
CA THR A 548 35.60 2.65 -12.99
C THR A 548 36.29 3.51 -11.93
N SER A 549 36.15 4.82 -12.02
CA SER A 549 36.89 5.76 -11.14
C SER A 549 36.51 5.67 -9.66
N ASN A 550 35.30 5.17 -9.33
CA ASN A 550 34.78 5.05 -7.96
C ASN A 550 34.37 3.61 -7.58
N GLY A 551 34.68 2.62 -8.41
CA GLY A 551 34.35 1.23 -8.16
C GLY A 551 32.89 0.83 -8.43
N ASN A 552 32.10 1.69 -9.08
CA ASN A 552 30.71 1.37 -9.46
C ASN A 552 30.63 1.20 -10.97
N ALA A 553 29.97 0.13 -11.43
CA ALA A 553 29.82 -0.18 -12.84
C ALA A 553 28.47 -0.80 -13.15
N ASP A 554 27.97 -0.46 -14.32
CA ASP A 554 26.79 -1.05 -14.96
C ASP A 554 27.26 -1.86 -16.17
N ILE A 555 26.40 -2.67 -16.79
CA ILE A 555 26.77 -3.48 -17.98
C ILE A 555 27.32 -2.61 -19.12
N GLU A 556 26.84 -1.38 -19.24
CA GLU A 556 27.24 -0.42 -20.27
C GLU A 556 28.70 0.02 -20.13
N ASP A 557 29.26 -0.07 -18.94
CA ASP A 557 30.69 0.26 -18.72
C ASP A 557 31.66 -0.85 -19.21
N LEU A 558 31.13 -2.04 -19.54
CA LEU A 558 31.89 -3.11 -20.17
C LEU A 558 32.27 -2.76 -21.64
N PHE A 559 31.50 -1.89 -22.27
CA PHE A 559 31.78 -1.41 -23.61
C PHE A 559 32.86 -0.31 -23.59
N GLU A 560 33.62 -0.18 -24.67
CA GLU A 560 34.41 1.03 -24.90
C GLU A 560 33.46 2.22 -25.15
N LYS A 561 33.80 3.39 -24.61
CA LYS A 561 32.94 4.58 -24.69
C LYS A 561 32.49 4.95 -26.10
N PRO A 562 33.36 4.87 -27.15
CA PRO A 562 32.93 5.15 -28.52
C PRO A 562 31.84 4.19 -29.02
N GLU A 563 31.93 2.91 -28.63
CA GLU A 563 31.01 1.87 -29.05
C GLU A 563 29.62 2.08 -28.43
N TYR A 564 29.59 2.33 -27.11
CA TYR A 564 28.30 2.59 -26.45
C TYR A 564 27.67 3.92 -26.90
N LEU A 565 28.51 4.95 -27.18
CA LEU A 565 28.00 6.20 -27.75
C LEU A 565 27.42 6.02 -29.15
N ASP A 566 27.99 5.16 -30.02
CA ASP A 566 27.39 4.85 -31.31
C ASP A 566 26.03 4.20 -31.16
N LEU A 567 25.88 3.25 -30.22
CA LEU A 567 24.58 2.65 -29.90
C LEU A 567 23.58 3.68 -29.36
N PHE A 568 24.05 4.58 -28.48
CA PHE A 568 23.23 5.65 -27.92
C PHE A 568 22.76 6.62 -29.00
N ASN A 569 23.66 7.13 -29.84
CA ASN A 569 23.34 8.08 -30.90
C ASN A 569 22.34 7.50 -31.90
N ARG A 570 22.50 6.22 -32.28
CA ARG A 570 21.53 5.52 -33.13
C ARG A 570 20.17 5.30 -32.47
N ALA A 571 20.14 5.13 -31.17
CA ALA A 571 18.91 4.87 -30.42
C ALA A 571 18.12 6.15 -30.10
N PHE A 572 18.80 7.31 -30.01
CA PHE A 572 18.25 8.60 -29.59
C PHE A 572 18.46 9.67 -30.65
N THR A 573 17.87 9.47 -31.81
CA THR A 573 17.96 10.39 -32.98
C THR A 573 17.39 11.79 -32.73
N GLU A 574 16.67 11.98 -31.59
CA GLU A 574 16.19 13.28 -31.12
C GLU A 574 17.31 14.18 -30.57
N PHE A 575 18.47 13.65 -30.27
CA PHE A 575 19.66 14.42 -29.86
C PHE A 575 20.64 14.52 -31.02
N LYS A 576 21.57 15.49 -30.91
CA LYS A 576 22.74 15.53 -31.80
C LYS A 576 23.67 14.38 -31.44
N ASP A 577 24.40 13.87 -32.44
CA ASP A 577 25.44 12.85 -32.20
C ASP A 577 26.49 13.35 -31.19
N PHE A 578 26.67 12.57 -30.15
CA PHE A 578 27.66 12.83 -29.13
C PHE A 578 28.97 12.06 -29.41
N THR A 579 30.08 12.67 -28.99
CA THR A 579 31.41 12.06 -29.05
C THR A 579 31.99 11.93 -27.65
N VAL A 580 33.04 11.16 -27.47
CA VAL A 580 33.71 10.97 -26.18
C VAL A 580 34.12 12.30 -25.54
N ASN A 581 34.45 13.30 -26.34
CA ASN A 581 34.82 14.64 -25.86
C ASN A 581 33.65 15.41 -25.22
N ASN A 582 32.41 15.00 -25.45
CA ASN A 582 31.25 15.62 -24.83
C ASN A 582 30.97 15.05 -23.43
N LEU A 583 31.56 13.90 -23.08
CA LEU A 583 31.35 13.23 -21.81
C LEU A 583 32.15 13.89 -20.68
N ASP A 584 31.54 14.05 -19.52
CA ASP A 584 32.20 14.54 -18.31
C ASP A 584 32.99 13.40 -17.63
N SER A 585 34.29 13.32 -17.87
CA SER A 585 35.15 12.29 -17.27
C SER A 585 35.25 12.31 -15.75
N LYS A 586 34.70 13.35 -15.07
CA LYS A 586 34.60 13.41 -13.61
C LYS A 586 33.51 12.52 -13.05
N LEU A 587 32.52 12.16 -13.86
CA LEU A 587 31.47 11.25 -13.48
C LEU A 587 31.90 9.79 -13.65
N PRO A 588 31.50 8.89 -12.72
CA PRO A 588 32.10 7.57 -12.57
C PRO A 588 31.77 6.59 -13.71
N ASN A 589 30.57 6.58 -14.22
CA ASN A 589 30.08 5.61 -15.22
C ASN A 589 29.47 6.30 -16.44
N ILE A 590 29.34 5.54 -17.54
CA ILE A 590 28.86 6.07 -18.83
C ILE A 590 27.41 6.57 -18.75
N LEU A 591 26.58 5.92 -17.97
CA LEU A 591 25.17 6.29 -17.82
C LEU A 591 25.01 7.67 -17.17
N GLN A 592 25.75 7.92 -16.08
CA GLN A 592 25.75 9.23 -15.42
C GLN A 592 26.29 10.33 -16.31
N GLN A 593 27.33 10.03 -17.11
CA GLN A 593 27.91 10.98 -18.07
C GLN A 593 26.85 11.35 -19.14
N LEU A 594 26.13 10.39 -19.66
CA LEU A 594 25.05 10.60 -20.64
C LEU A 594 23.83 11.32 -20.04
N ASN A 595 23.37 10.91 -18.86
CA ASN A 595 22.26 11.58 -18.17
C ASN A 595 22.53 13.07 -18.00
N LYS A 596 23.75 13.44 -17.55
CA LYS A 596 24.16 14.82 -17.43
C LYS A 596 24.18 15.53 -18.79
N LEU A 597 24.71 14.87 -19.82
CA LEU A 597 24.84 15.43 -21.16
C LEU A 597 23.49 15.78 -21.80
N ILE A 598 22.47 14.93 -21.58
CA ILE A 598 21.11 15.14 -22.10
C ILE A 598 20.20 15.90 -21.13
N ASN A 599 20.75 16.32 -19.97
CA ASN A 599 20.00 17.02 -18.90
C ASN A 599 18.74 16.28 -18.45
N LYS A 600 18.87 14.99 -18.16
CA LYS A 600 17.81 14.14 -17.61
C LYS A 600 18.37 13.34 -16.44
N ASP A 601 17.52 13.03 -15.46
CA ASP A 601 17.88 12.18 -14.33
C ASP A 601 18.16 10.74 -14.79
N HIS A 602 17.35 10.22 -15.72
CA HIS A 602 17.47 8.89 -16.30
C HIS A 602 17.02 8.88 -17.76
N PHE A 603 17.62 8.01 -18.57
CA PHE A 603 17.11 7.67 -19.90
C PHE A 603 16.79 6.18 -19.99
N ASN A 604 16.05 5.79 -21.01
CA ASN A 604 15.65 4.40 -21.22
C ASN A 604 16.80 3.57 -21.77
N HIS A 605 17.50 2.82 -20.91
CA HIS A 605 18.65 1.97 -21.25
C HIS A 605 18.29 0.83 -22.22
N TYR A 606 17.03 0.43 -22.28
CA TYR A 606 16.57 -0.59 -23.22
C TYR A 606 16.70 -0.13 -24.68
N ARG A 607 16.60 1.18 -24.98
CA ARG A 607 16.68 1.69 -26.37
C ARG A 607 18.02 1.38 -27.04
N PRO A 608 19.20 1.65 -26.46
CA PRO A 608 20.48 1.25 -27.04
C PRO A 608 20.64 -0.27 -27.19
N ALA A 609 20.22 -1.06 -26.20
CA ALA A 609 20.24 -2.51 -26.28
C ALA A 609 19.36 -3.04 -27.42
N ASN A 610 18.13 -2.52 -27.54
CA ASN A 610 17.22 -2.87 -28.63
C ASN A 610 17.73 -2.41 -30.00
N GLN A 611 18.48 -1.31 -30.05
CA GLN A 611 19.16 -0.88 -31.29
C GLN A 611 20.23 -1.88 -31.69
N LEU A 612 21.04 -2.37 -30.74
CA LEU A 612 22.02 -3.42 -31.00
C LEU A 612 21.35 -4.71 -31.52
N ALA A 613 20.23 -5.11 -30.95
CA ALA A 613 19.47 -6.29 -31.41
C ALA A 613 18.92 -6.15 -32.84
N LYS A 614 18.68 -4.93 -33.32
CA LYS A 614 18.19 -4.65 -34.68
C LYS A 614 19.32 -4.54 -35.72
N MET A 615 20.53 -4.37 -35.26
CA MET A 615 21.68 -4.22 -36.13
C MET A 615 22.19 -5.60 -36.60
N SER A 616 22.58 -5.70 -37.88
CA SER A 616 23.38 -6.81 -38.35
C SER A 616 24.82 -6.54 -37.94
N VAL A 617 25.21 -6.97 -36.73
CA VAL A 617 26.51 -6.66 -36.14
C VAL A 617 27.57 -7.61 -36.72
N ASP A 618 28.58 -7.03 -37.37
CA ASP A 618 29.80 -7.78 -37.72
C ASP A 618 30.62 -8.00 -36.43
N THR A 619 31.32 -9.12 -36.34
CA THR A 619 32.24 -9.43 -35.21
C THR A 619 33.26 -8.33 -34.94
N LYS A 620 33.61 -7.54 -35.96
CA LYS A 620 34.54 -6.42 -35.89
C LYS A 620 33.96 -5.12 -35.31
N TYR A 621 32.68 -5.08 -34.98
CA TYR A 621 32.03 -3.89 -34.45
C TYR A 621 32.56 -3.53 -33.07
N PHE A 622 32.83 -4.52 -32.24
CA PHE A 622 33.39 -4.31 -30.91
C PHE A 622 34.90 -4.47 -30.88
N SER A 623 35.55 -3.64 -30.07
CA SER A 623 37.00 -3.70 -29.84
C SER A 623 37.37 -4.99 -29.11
N LYS A 624 38.65 -5.33 -29.21
CA LYS A 624 39.20 -6.45 -28.49
C LYS A 624 39.05 -6.28 -26.97
N ASP A 625 39.20 -5.06 -26.44
CA ASP A 625 39.11 -4.79 -25.02
C ASP A 625 37.68 -5.01 -24.48
N THR A 626 36.64 -4.61 -25.23
CA THR A 626 35.23 -4.92 -24.92
C THR A 626 35.02 -6.43 -24.90
N LEU A 627 35.41 -7.14 -25.94
CA LEU A 627 35.23 -8.59 -26.02
C LEU A 627 36.04 -9.33 -24.94
N ASP A 628 37.22 -8.88 -24.56
CA ASP A 628 38.02 -9.48 -23.48
C ASP A 628 37.33 -9.35 -22.12
N ARG A 629 36.67 -8.21 -21.84
CA ARG A 629 35.91 -8.00 -20.60
C ARG A 629 34.70 -8.93 -20.54
N PHE A 630 33.92 -9.02 -21.61
CA PHE A 630 32.75 -9.92 -21.66
C PHE A 630 33.17 -11.40 -21.56
N GLU A 631 34.22 -11.81 -22.26
CA GLU A 631 34.74 -13.17 -22.17
C GLU A 631 35.22 -13.52 -20.75
N ALA A 632 35.97 -12.61 -20.09
CA ALA A 632 36.39 -12.81 -18.72
C ALA A 632 35.22 -12.98 -17.77
N MET A 633 34.16 -12.18 -17.93
CA MET A 633 32.93 -12.27 -17.17
C MET A 633 32.22 -13.62 -17.43
N PHE A 634 32.03 -14.04 -18.68
CA PHE A 634 31.38 -15.31 -19.00
C PHE A 634 32.18 -16.51 -18.46
N LYS A 635 33.51 -16.47 -18.50
CA LYS A 635 34.34 -17.51 -17.90
C LYS A 635 34.11 -17.64 -16.39
N GLU A 636 34.00 -16.54 -15.67
CA GLU A 636 33.72 -16.59 -14.23
C GLU A 636 32.30 -17.07 -13.96
N LEU A 637 31.29 -16.57 -14.68
CA LEU A 637 29.91 -17.00 -14.53
C LEU A 637 29.76 -18.51 -14.84
N ASN A 638 30.37 -19.01 -15.92
CA ASN A 638 30.31 -20.41 -16.30
C ASN A 638 30.86 -21.39 -15.24
N LYS A 639 31.79 -20.94 -14.37
CA LYS A 639 32.35 -21.71 -13.26
C LYS A 639 31.37 -21.87 -12.08
N LEU A 640 30.37 -20.99 -11.98
CA LEU A 640 29.44 -20.96 -10.85
C LEU A 640 28.28 -21.95 -11.02
N PHE A 641 28.05 -22.39 -12.26
CA PHE A 641 27.05 -23.39 -12.63
C PHE A 641 27.69 -24.76 -12.89
#